data_c1449df875de9d36ef9e3ee66cb12f5d
#
_entry.id   c1449df875de9d36ef9e3ee66cb12f5d
#
_cell.length_a   1.000
_cell.length_b   1.000
_cell.length_c   1.000
_cell.angle_alpha   90.00
_cell.angle_beta   90.00
_cell.angle_gamma   90.00
#
_symmetry.space_group_name_H-M   'P 1'
#
loop_
_entity.id
_entity.type
_entity.pdbx_description
1 polymer ?
#
loop_
_entity_poly.entity_id
_entity_poly.type
_entity_poly.pdbx_seq_one_letter_code
_entity_poly.pdbx_strand_id
1 'polypeptide(L)'
;MLKNPFIKDSATNQYQALINQINALENNLKTLTDTELRNKTFQLKKQYKEEKDLNSLIAESFAITREASFRTLGLRHFDVQLIGGLVLNSGKISEMRTGEGKTLVATLPAYLNALTDKGVHIVTVNDYLASRDQISMGQIYRFLGLDTGLIQEDMNFRERQDNYKADITYVTNNEVAFDYLRDNMASNLNQVVLPPFNYCIVDEVDSIFIDEAQVPLIISQAVETCIDKYIVAAEVAEYLEVNVHFKVDEKNRNIILTEQGTAQIEKILQVEDLYNPNDPWIPYILSAVKATALFFRNVHYIVQNNQIVIVDEFTGRIMPDRRWNEGLHQAVEAKEGVPIRQNTETAASITYQNFFLLYPKLSGMTGTAKTSEVEFEKIYNLPVEEIPTARPNLRRDLPDFVYKDSLIKWTAIAKECKAIAKTKQPILIGTTTVENSEMLGDLLKEYQLSYRLLNAKPENVKRESEIVAQAGEIGSITIATNMAGRGTDIILGGNVTFKVRKQLYNILVSYKSQSKLGKLNTSFPLIKDLNFTSQKFLSVLNSLLNDSKFLSLSSTGILKFLNEIDQIRIPKIPYQCSIKFLLNELAKFEKKNQTIDNKIVKNLGGLYIIGTERNNSRRIDNQLRGRCGRQGDPGTSRFFLSLEDSLFRNFGSSKLQGFMQNQLLDDLPLESNLLTKSLDAAQKRVEERDYDGRKYLFDYDDILNKQRNIVYYERRKLLESQSLRETILAYGEQVIKDIITLLKDPKFNKNSSLIEDLFKTRLVSLNYDLNNLDSFELKTYLFQEFWLSYEAKVLEFEICQIGLIRSFERTIILYYTDIAWKEHLQKIALLRDAVGWRSYGQRNPLFEFKEEAYNLFQNRNITIRHLLIRDFLHSFIL
;
A
#
# COMPACT_ATOMS: atom_id res chain seq x y z
N MET A 1 -26.56 -37.03 -14.78
CA MET A 1 -25.84 -35.93 -14.08
C MET A 1 -26.33 -35.91 -12.66
N LEU A 2 -25.62 -36.55 -11.74
CA LEU A 2 -25.96 -36.57 -10.31
C LEU A 2 -25.47 -35.24 -9.70
N LYS A 3 -26.40 -34.39 -9.28
CA LYS A 3 -26.10 -33.21 -8.48
C LYS A 3 -25.53 -33.66 -7.13
N ASN A 4 -24.35 -33.22 -6.80
CA ASN A 4 -23.69 -33.45 -5.52
C ASN A 4 -24.46 -32.69 -4.42
N PRO A 5 -25.13 -33.35 -3.44
CA PRO A 5 -26.05 -32.69 -2.50
C PRO A 5 -25.36 -31.93 -1.36
N PHE A 6 -24.03 -31.78 -1.38
CA PHE A 6 -23.25 -31.15 -0.30
C PHE A 6 -22.59 -29.81 -0.68
N ILE A 7 -22.85 -29.25 -1.87
CA ILE A 7 -22.46 -27.86 -2.15
C ILE A 7 -23.64 -26.97 -1.70
N LYS A 8 -23.50 -26.34 -0.56
CA LYS A 8 -24.36 -25.24 -0.15
C LYS A 8 -24.18 -24.09 -1.16
N ASP A 9 -25.04 -24.02 -2.16
CA ASP A 9 -25.22 -22.88 -3.06
C ASP A 9 -25.89 -21.70 -2.30
N SER A 10 -25.26 -21.21 -1.22
CA SER A 10 -25.91 -20.22 -0.36
C SER A 10 -25.91 -18.82 -0.97
N ALA A 11 -24.83 -18.41 -1.61
CA ALA A 11 -24.72 -17.06 -2.19
C ALA A 11 -25.50 -16.90 -3.50
N THR A 12 -25.48 -17.90 -4.40
CA THR A 12 -26.20 -17.84 -5.68
C THR A 12 -27.71 -17.73 -5.51
N ASN A 13 -28.28 -18.46 -4.55
CA ASN A 13 -29.74 -18.44 -4.31
C ASN A 13 -30.23 -17.14 -3.66
N GLN A 14 -29.42 -16.52 -2.82
CA GLN A 14 -29.78 -15.27 -2.14
C GLN A 14 -29.92 -14.09 -3.11
N TYR A 15 -29.06 -13.99 -4.13
CA TYR A 15 -29.05 -12.87 -5.08
C TYR A 15 -29.83 -13.14 -6.37
N GLN A 16 -30.36 -14.37 -6.57
CA GLN A 16 -31.02 -14.76 -7.83
C GLN A 16 -32.22 -13.89 -8.17
N ALA A 17 -32.99 -13.48 -7.18
CA ALA A 17 -34.15 -12.60 -7.41
C ALA A 17 -33.74 -11.23 -7.97
N LEU A 18 -32.66 -10.62 -7.44
CA LEU A 18 -32.13 -9.36 -7.93
C LEU A 18 -31.53 -9.51 -9.34
N ILE A 19 -30.84 -10.60 -9.61
CA ILE A 19 -30.28 -10.88 -10.95
C ILE A 19 -31.41 -10.97 -11.98
N ASN A 20 -32.51 -11.65 -11.65
CA ASN A 20 -33.66 -11.75 -12.54
C ASN A 20 -34.28 -10.37 -12.81
N GLN A 21 -34.35 -9.51 -11.81
CA GLN A 21 -34.81 -8.11 -11.97
C GLN A 21 -33.85 -7.32 -12.87
N ILE A 22 -32.54 -7.42 -12.67
CA ILE A 22 -31.52 -6.75 -13.50
C ILE A 22 -31.64 -7.21 -14.97
N ASN A 23 -31.77 -8.52 -15.19
CA ASN A 23 -31.93 -9.10 -16.51
C ASN A 23 -33.24 -8.66 -17.20
N ALA A 24 -34.34 -8.52 -16.47
CA ALA A 24 -35.61 -8.04 -17.00
C ALA A 24 -35.52 -6.57 -17.49
N LEU A 25 -34.76 -5.72 -16.82
CA LEU A 25 -34.56 -4.31 -17.20
C LEU A 25 -33.68 -4.13 -18.45
N GLU A 26 -32.82 -5.10 -18.77
CA GLU A 26 -31.82 -4.99 -19.84
C GLU A 26 -32.44 -4.65 -21.20
N ASN A 27 -33.55 -5.27 -21.58
CA ASN A 27 -34.20 -5.06 -22.87
C ASN A 27 -34.72 -3.60 -23.02
N ASN A 28 -35.25 -3.04 -21.95
CA ASN A 28 -35.73 -1.66 -21.93
C ASN A 28 -34.58 -0.66 -22.03
N LEU A 29 -33.46 -0.95 -21.36
CA LEU A 29 -32.29 -0.06 -21.38
C LEU A 29 -31.58 -0.06 -22.75
N LYS A 30 -31.58 -1.17 -23.50
CA LYS A 30 -30.99 -1.26 -24.82
C LYS A 30 -31.68 -0.32 -25.84
N THR A 31 -32.95 0.02 -25.66
CA THR A 31 -33.68 0.90 -26.56
C THR A 31 -33.42 2.38 -26.31
N LEU A 32 -32.88 2.74 -25.15
CA LEU A 32 -32.58 4.12 -24.76
C LEU A 32 -31.38 4.67 -25.54
N THR A 33 -31.44 5.95 -25.85
CA THR A 33 -30.30 6.71 -26.41
C THR A 33 -29.24 6.95 -25.33
N ASP A 34 -28.01 7.30 -25.72
CA ASP A 34 -26.92 7.60 -24.81
C ASP A 34 -27.24 8.77 -23.86
N THR A 35 -27.98 9.77 -24.36
CA THR A 35 -28.42 10.92 -23.58
C THR A 35 -29.49 10.55 -22.57
N GLU A 36 -30.42 9.69 -22.93
CA GLU A 36 -31.45 9.18 -22.03
C GLU A 36 -30.85 8.30 -20.92
N LEU A 37 -29.90 7.42 -21.28
CA LEU A 37 -29.20 6.59 -20.31
C LEU A 37 -28.40 7.45 -19.31
N ARG A 38 -27.78 8.53 -19.77
CA ARG A 38 -27.10 9.50 -18.90
C ARG A 38 -28.08 10.23 -17.98
N ASN A 39 -29.26 10.61 -18.49
CA ASN A 39 -30.28 11.28 -17.70
C ASN A 39 -30.85 10.39 -16.60
N LYS A 40 -30.83 9.07 -16.76
CA LYS A 40 -31.18 8.10 -15.70
C LYS A 40 -30.34 8.29 -14.44
N THR A 41 -29.06 8.63 -14.55
CA THR A 41 -28.19 8.93 -13.39
C THR A 41 -28.76 10.10 -12.58
N PHE A 42 -29.22 11.17 -13.25
CA PHE A 42 -29.83 12.31 -12.53
C PHE A 42 -31.16 11.93 -11.87
N GLN A 43 -31.95 11.07 -12.52
CA GLN A 43 -33.19 10.57 -11.93
C GLN A 43 -32.91 9.74 -10.67
N LEU A 44 -31.94 8.82 -10.71
CA LEU A 44 -31.54 8.00 -9.57
C LEU A 44 -30.94 8.84 -8.43
N LYS A 45 -30.12 9.85 -8.74
CA LYS A 45 -29.61 10.80 -7.72
C LYS A 45 -30.76 11.55 -7.04
N LYS A 46 -31.79 11.98 -7.81
CA LYS A 46 -32.99 12.63 -7.26
C LYS A 46 -33.80 11.69 -6.38
N GLN A 47 -34.07 10.47 -6.86
CA GLN A 47 -34.79 9.45 -6.11
C GLN A 47 -34.08 9.11 -4.78
N TYR A 48 -32.75 8.96 -4.82
CA TYR A 48 -31.97 8.76 -3.59
C TYR A 48 -32.12 9.92 -2.59
N LYS A 49 -32.13 11.17 -3.07
CA LYS A 49 -32.31 12.34 -2.19
C LYS A 49 -33.70 12.35 -1.50
N GLU A 50 -34.71 11.82 -2.19
CA GLU A 50 -36.10 11.72 -1.69
C GLU A 50 -36.25 10.52 -0.74
N GLU A 51 -35.81 9.33 -1.12
CA GLU A 51 -36.09 8.08 -0.39
C GLU A 51 -34.98 7.71 0.62
N LYS A 52 -33.73 8.17 0.41
CA LYS A 52 -32.53 7.85 1.20
C LYS A 52 -32.24 6.35 1.33
N ASP A 53 -32.81 5.52 0.46
CA ASP A 53 -32.56 4.07 0.41
C ASP A 53 -31.82 3.69 -0.88
N LEU A 54 -30.57 3.20 -0.73
CA LEU A 54 -29.78 2.70 -1.85
C LEU A 54 -30.22 1.31 -2.31
N ASN A 55 -30.86 0.53 -1.45
CA ASN A 55 -31.22 -0.85 -1.77
C ASN A 55 -32.32 -0.91 -2.84
N SER A 56 -33.25 0.07 -2.85
CA SER A 56 -34.27 0.18 -3.87
C SER A 56 -33.71 0.44 -5.27
N LEU A 57 -32.50 1.03 -5.35
CA LEU A 57 -31.86 1.44 -6.61
C LEU A 57 -30.92 0.38 -7.19
N ILE A 58 -30.63 -0.72 -6.46
CA ILE A 58 -29.61 -1.71 -6.87
C ILE A 58 -29.91 -2.28 -8.26
N ALA A 59 -31.12 -2.75 -8.51
CA ALA A 59 -31.46 -3.43 -9.75
C ALA A 59 -31.31 -2.51 -10.96
N GLU A 60 -31.85 -1.28 -10.89
CA GLU A 60 -31.77 -0.31 -11.97
C GLU A 60 -30.35 0.21 -12.19
N SER A 61 -29.62 0.54 -11.13
CA SER A 61 -28.23 1.02 -11.22
C SER A 61 -27.29 -0.02 -11.83
N PHE A 62 -27.40 -1.30 -11.45
CA PHE A 62 -26.58 -2.37 -12.01
C PHE A 62 -26.92 -2.63 -13.47
N ALA A 63 -28.19 -2.58 -13.84
CA ALA A 63 -28.61 -2.73 -15.22
C ALA A 63 -28.08 -1.59 -16.11
N ILE A 64 -28.13 -0.34 -15.64
CA ILE A 64 -27.59 0.84 -16.32
C ILE A 64 -26.07 0.71 -16.50
N THR A 65 -25.34 0.34 -15.44
CA THR A 65 -23.89 0.16 -15.49
C THR A 65 -23.49 -0.95 -16.46
N ARG A 66 -24.24 -2.06 -16.50
CA ARG A 66 -24.04 -3.16 -17.44
C ARG A 66 -24.19 -2.74 -18.89
N GLU A 67 -25.21 -1.97 -19.21
CA GLU A 67 -25.47 -1.43 -20.56
C GLU A 67 -24.42 -0.39 -20.92
N ALA A 68 -24.06 0.53 -20.02
CA ALA A 68 -23.00 1.51 -20.24
C ALA A 68 -21.63 0.86 -20.49
N SER A 69 -21.30 -0.19 -19.77
CA SER A 69 -20.09 -0.99 -19.98
C SER A 69 -20.06 -1.64 -21.36
N PHE A 70 -21.18 -2.18 -21.80
CA PHE A 70 -21.28 -2.76 -23.14
C PHE A 70 -21.10 -1.70 -24.23
N ARG A 71 -21.73 -0.53 -24.10
CA ARG A 71 -21.62 0.57 -25.08
C ARG A 71 -20.24 1.21 -25.16
N THR A 72 -19.55 1.31 -24.01
CA THR A 72 -18.25 1.99 -23.94
C THR A 72 -17.07 1.08 -24.24
N LEU A 73 -17.05 -0.10 -23.62
CA LEU A 73 -15.93 -1.04 -23.66
C LEU A 73 -16.22 -2.30 -24.49
N GLY A 74 -17.46 -2.54 -24.91
CA GLY A 74 -17.88 -3.79 -25.54
C GLY A 74 -17.94 -4.97 -24.56
N LEU A 75 -17.91 -4.72 -23.26
CA LEU A 75 -17.85 -5.72 -22.19
C LEU A 75 -19.20 -5.77 -21.45
N ARG A 76 -19.94 -6.87 -21.60
CA ARG A 76 -21.16 -7.11 -20.85
C ARG A 76 -20.88 -7.95 -19.62
N HIS A 77 -21.28 -7.51 -18.46
CA HIS A 77 -21.12 -8.28 -17.21
C HIS A 77 -21.87 -9.62 -17.27
N PHE A 78 -21.21 -10.69 -16.85
CA PHE A 78 -21.83 -12.01 -16.64
C PHE A 78 -22.68 -11.98 -15.36
N ASP A 79 -23.65 -12.88 -15.25
CA ASP A 79 -24.52 -12.96 -14.07
C ASP A 79 -23.72 -13.26 -12.78
N VAL A 80 -22.66 -14.08 -12.87
CA VAL A 80 -21.73 -14.28 -11.74
C VAL A 80 -20.98 -13.02 -11.33
N GLN A 81 -20.71 -12.12 -12.28
CA GLN A 81 -20.09 -10.82 -11.99
C GLN A 81 -21.09 -9.88 -11.30
N LEU A 82 -22.38 -9.96 -11.62
CA LEU A 82 -23.42 -9.25 -10.87
C LEU A 82 -23.50 -9.73 -9.41
N ILE A 83 -23.35 -11.05 -9.16
CA ILE A 83 -23.25 -11.59 -7.79
C ILE A 83 -22.05 -10.96 -7.08
N GLY A 84 -20.88 -10.95 -7.71
CA GLY A 84 -19.69 -10.31 -7.15
C GLY A 84 -19.91 -8.84 -6.78
N GLY A 85 -20.59 -8.07 -7.64
CA GLY A 85 -20.95 -6.68 -7.38
C GLY A 85 -21.94 -6.52 -6.20
N LEU A 86 -22.90 -7.42 -6.06
CA LEU A 86 -23.87 -7.44 -4.94
C LEU A 86 -23.16 -7.78 -3.61
N VAL A 87 -22.24 -8.72 -3.62
CA VAL A 87 -21.40 -9.08 -2.47
C VAL A 87 -20.55 -7.87 -2.03
N LEU A 88 -19.87 -7.18 -2.96
CA LEU A 88 -19.15 -5.95 -2.67
C LEU A 88 -20.07 -4.87 -2.10
N ASN A 89 -21.23 -4.68 -2.69
CA ASN A 89 -22.18 -3.69 -2.19
C ASN A 89 -22.70 -4.00 -0.78
N SER A 90 -22.70 -5.27 -0.36
CA SER A 90 -23.09 -5.66 1.00
C SER A 90 -21.95 -5.50 2.04
N GLY A 91 -20.80 -4.92 1.68
CA GLY A 91 -19.69 -4.71 2.60
C GLY A 91 -18.96 -6.02 2.94
N LYS A 92 -18.73 -6.87 1.94
CA LYS A 92 -18.03 -8.17 2.08
C LYS A 92 -16.86 -8.26 1.11
N ILE A 93 -16.05 -9.31 1.28
CA ILE A 93 -15.01 -9.65 0.32
C ILE A 93 -15.59 -10.60 -0.74
N SER A 94 -15.48 -10.19 -2.00
CA SER A 94 -15.81 -11.01 -3.14
C SER A 94 -14.57 -11.79 -3.59
N GLU A 95 -14.50 -13.09 -3.30
CA GLU A 95 -13.46 -13.92 -3.83
C GLU A 95 -13.83 -14.38 -5.24
N MET A 96 -13.21 -13.76 -6.22
CA MET A 96 -13.33 -14.12 -7.63
C MET A 96 -11.97 -14.56 -8.15
N ARG A 97 -11.91 -15.71 -8.80
CA ARG A 97 -10.65 -16.22 -9.36
C ARG A 97 -9.98 -15.20 -10.26
N THR A 98 -8.66 -15.24 -10.30
CA THR A 98 -7.86 -14.33 -11.15
C THR A 98 -8.30 -14.48 -12.62
N GLY A 99 -8.51 -13.33 -13.29
CA GLY A 99 -8.98 -13.30 -14.68
C GLY A 99 -10.49 -13.30 -14.86
N GLU A 100 -11.32 -13.39 -13.81
CA GLU A 100 -12.80 -13.32 -13.90
C GLU A 100 -13.33 -11.89 -14.04
N GLY A 101 -12.47 -10.89 -14.22
CA GLY A 101 -12.87 -9.50 -14.47
C GLY A 101 -13.26 -8.71 -13.22
N LYS A 102 -12.57 -8.89 -12.11
CA LYS A 102 -12.80 -8.17 -10.84
C LYS A 102 -12.91 -6.65 -11.03
N THR A 103 -11.99 -6.05 -11.78
CA THR A 103 -11.97 -4.61 -12.06
C THR A 103 -13.29 -4.11 -12.68
N LEU A 104 -13.88 -4.92 -13.58
CA LEU A 104 -15.17 -4.61 -14.19
C LEU A 104 -16.31 -4.73 -13.17
N VAL A 105 -16.25 -5.73 -12.28
CA VAL A 105 -17.25 -5.96 -11.22
C VAL A 105 -17.32 -4.78 -10.24
N ALA A 106 -16.17 -4.19 -9.88
CA ALA A 106 -16.11 -3.03 -9.00
C ALA A 106 -16.90 -1.82 -9.54
N THR A 107 -17.13 -1.74 -10.86
CA THR A 107 -17.89 -0.62 -11.44
C THR A 107 -19.33 -0.59 -10.99
N LEU A 108 -19.94 -1.73 -10.70
CA LEU A 108 -21.33 -1.86 -10.28
C LEU A 108 -21.60 -1.19 -8.92
N PRO A 109 -20.96 -1.61 -7.80
CA PRO A 109 -21.17 -0.97 -6.51
C PRO A 109 -20.56 0.44 -6.45
N ALA A 110 -19.51 0.74 -7.21
CA ALA A 110 -18.94 2.08 -7.25
C ALA A 110 -19.93 3.08 -7.83
N TYR A 111 -20.59 2.77 -8.96
CA TYR A 111 -21.62 3.62 -9.55
C TYR A 111 -22.81 3.82 -8.58
N LEU A 112 -23.32 2.75 -7.99
CA LEU A 112 -24.44 2.83 -7.05
C LEU A 112 -24.13 3.75 -5.86
N ASN A 113 -22.98 3.57 -5.23
CA ASN A 113 -22.62 4.37 -4.06
C ASN A 113 -22.21 5.81 -4.42
N ALA A 114 -21.74 6.08 -5.63
CA ALA A 114 -21.47 7.43 -6.13
C ALA A 114 -22.73 8.28 -6.29
N LEU A 115 -23.93 7.66 -6.40
CA LEU A 115 -25.21 8.38 -6.44
C LEU A 115 -25.51 9.14 -5.14
N THR A 116 -24.80 8.83 -4.05
CA THR A 116 -24.94 9.52 -2.76
C THR A 116 -24.31 10.90 -2.72
N ASP A 117 -23.53 11.30 -3.73
CA ASP A 117 -22.70 12.51 -3.79
C ASP A 117 -21.64 12.62 -2.65
N LYS A 118 -21.31 11.50 -1.96
CA LYS A 118 -20.36 11.45 -0.85
C LYS A 118 -18.95 10.95 -1.23
N GLY A 119 -18.74 10.60 -2.48
CA GLY A 119 -17.49 10.05 -2.98
C GLY A 119 -17.31 8.54 -2.70
N VAL A 120 -16.61 7.87 -3.61
CA VAL A 120 -16.23 6.47 -3.54
C VAL A 120 -14.74 6.35 -3.83
N HIS A 121 -13.99 5.66 -2.97
CA HIS A 121 -12.59 5.38 -3.18
C HIS A 121 -12.41 3.94 -3.68
N ILE A 122 -11.68 3.77 -4.79
CA ILE A 122 -11.23 2.47 -5.29
C ILE A 122 -9.72 2.40 -5.06
N VAL A 123 -9.33 1.56 -4.11
CA VAL A 123 -7.95 1.45 -3.65
C VAL A 123 -7.26 0.28 -4.34
N THR A 124 -6.07 0.53 -4.86
CA THR A 124 -5.21 -0.46 -5.53
C THR A 124 -3.81 -0.49 -4.91
N VAL A 125 -3.00 -1.49 -5.29
CA VAL A 125 -1.67 -1.73 -4.70
C VAL A 125 -0.59 -0.76 -5.23
N ASN A 126 -0.76 -0.19 -6.43
CA ASN A 126 0.25 0.68 -7.04
C ASN A 126 -0.35 1.67 -8.05
N ASP A 127 0.41 2.72 -8.36
CA ASP A 127 0.03 3.80 -9.26
C ASP A 127 -0.29 3.36 -10.68
N TYR A 128 0.41 2.33 -11.16
CA TYR A 128 0.15 1.78 -12.50
C TYR A 128 -1.25 1.19 -12.60
N LEU A 129 -1.66 0.39 -11.62
CA LEU A 129 -3.00 -0.21 -11.57
C LEU A 129 -4.07 0.87 -11.38
N ALA A 130 -3.86 1.83 -10.48
CA ALA A 130 -4.77 2.94 -10.26
C ALA A 130 -5.02 3.73 -11.56
N SER A 131 -3.95 4.09 -12.27
CA SER A 131 -4.03 4.81 -13.55
C SER A 131 -4.69 3.97 -14.65
N ARG A 132 -4.28 2.71 -14.81
CA ARG A 132 -4.85 1.79 -15.82
C ARG A 132 -6.36 1.63 -15.64
N ASP A 133 -6.78 1.41 -14.41
CA ASP A 133 -8.17 1.11 -14.09
C ASP A 133 -9.04 2.37 -14.15
N GLN A 134 -8.52 3.53 -13.73
CA GLN A 134 -9.18 4.82 -13.91
C GLN A 134 -9.37 5.15 -15.41
N ILE A 135 -8.36 4.91 -16.25
CA ILE A 135 -8.46 5.15 -17.70
C ILE A 135 -9.49 4.22 -18.33
N SER A 136 -9.46 2.93 -18.01
CA SER A 136 -10.31 1.91 -18.59
C SER A 136 -11.75 2.00 -18.07
N MET A 137 -11.95 1.89 -16.77
CA MET A 137 -13.29 1.87 -16.15
C MET A 137 -13.90 3.27 -16.06
N GLY A 138 -13.09 4.30 -15.92
CA GLY A 138 -13.55 5.69 -15.92
C GLY A 138 -14.34 6.10 -17.16
N GLN A 139 -14.18 5.39 -18.27
CA GLN A 139 -15.01 5.61 -19.47
C GLN A 139 -16.49 5.32 -19.21
N ILE A 140 -16.79 4.28 -18.40
CA ILE A 140 -18.17 3.92 -18.03
C ILE A 140 -18.80 5.04 -17.21
N TYR A 141 -18.09 5.51 -16.17
CA TYR A 141 -18.60 6.53 -15.25
C TYR A 141 -18.81 7.88 -15.95
N ARG A 142 -17.82 8.32 -16.74
CA ARG A 142 -17.94 9.56 -17.55
C ARG A 142 -19.06 9.49 -18.58
N PHE A 143 -19.30 8.31 -19.18
CA PHE A 143 -20.44 8.10 -20.07
C PHE A 143 -21.76 8.31 -19.33
N LEU A 144 -21.87 7.84 -18.09
CA LEU A 144 -23.02 8.00 -17.22
C LEU A 144 -23.11 9.39 -16.56
N GLY A 145 -22.13 10.27 -16.75
CA GLY A 145 -22.14 11.63 -16.24
C GLY A 145 -21.58 11.82 -14.86
N LEU A 146 -20.75 10.87 -14.39
CA LEU A 146 -19.98 10.97 -13.14
C LEU A 146 -18.53 11.34 -13.42
N ASP A 147 -17.92 12.10 -12.51
CA ASP A 147 -16.51 12.48 -12.58
C ASP A 147 -15.62 11.43 -11.93
N THR A 148 -14.40 11.27 -12.48
CA THR A 148 -13.42 10.30 -11.98
C THR A 148 -12.08 10.96 -11.69
N GLY A 149 -11.60 10.83 -10.46
CA GLY A 149 -10.30 11.27 -9.99
C GLY A 149 -9.25 10.15 -10.03
N LEU A 150 -7.98 10.54 -10.04
CA LEU A 150 -6.81 9.68 -9.90
C LEU A 150 -5.81 10.35 -8.97
N ILE A 151 -5.33 9.62 -7.98
CA ILE A 151 -4.27 10.08 -7.08
C ILE A 151 -3.03 9.21 -7.28
N GLN A 152 -1.89 9.88 -7.48
CA GLN A 152 -0.57 9.28 -7.67
C GLN A 152 0.48 10.01 -6.81
N GLU A 153 1.63 9.39 -6.61
CA GLU A 153 2.70 9.87 -5.73
C GLU A 153 3.19 11.29 -6.10
N ASP A 154 3.45 11.55 -7.38
CA ASP A 154 4.04 12.81 -7.88
C ASP A 154 3.06 14.00 -7.92
N MET A 155 1.80 13.84 -7.49
CA MET A 155 0.79 14.90 -7.57
C MET A 155 0.99 15.98 -6.51
N ASN A 156 0.84 17.24 -6.92
CA ASN A 156 0.85 18.35 -6.00
C ASN A 156 -0.48 18.45 -5.21
N PHE A 157 -0.46 19.26 -4.16
CA PHE A 157 -1.57 19.43 -3.22
C PHE A 157 -2.90 19.82 -3.90
N ARG A 158 -2.90 20.79 -4.82
CA ARG A 158 -4.12 21.27 -5.50
C ARG A 158 -4.70 20.20 -6.42
N GLU A 159 -3.84 19.49 -7.14
CA GLU A 159 -4.24 18.39 -7.99
C GLU A 159 -4.92 17.27 -7.18
N ARG A 160 -4.35 16.92 -6.00
CA ARG A 160 -4.97 15.95 -5.08
C ARG A 160 -6.35 16.41 -4.64
N GLN A 161 -6.49 17.66 -4.19
CA GLN A 161 -7.76 18.22 -3.74
C GLN A 161 -8.83 18.17 -4.83
N ASP A 162 -8.48 18.50 -6.07
CA ASP A 162 -9.44 18.48 -7.19
C ASP A 162 -9.83 17.05 -7.58
N ASN A 163 -8.89 16.10 -7.52
CA ASN A 163 -9.18 14.69 -7.81
C ASN A 163 -10.01 14.00 -6.70
N TYR A 164 -9.82 14.36 -5.42
CA TYR A 164 -10.66 13.82 -4.34
C TYR A 164 -12.10 14.37 -4.34
N LYS A 165 -12.37 15.49 -4.98
CA LYS A 165 -13.74 16.02 -5.17
C LYS A 165 -14.56 15.25 -6.18
N ALA A 166 -13.93 14.36 -6.98
CA ALA A 166 -14.64 13.54 -7.96
C ALA A 166 -15.60 12.55 -7.30
N ASP A 167 -16.64 12.13 -8.02
CA ASP A 167 -17.62 11.13 -7.54
C ASP A 167 -16.93 9.78 -7.22
N ILE A 168 -15.91 9.39 -8.01
CA ILE A 168 -15.17 8.15 -7.84
C ILE A 168 -13.68 8.43 -8.00
N THR A 169 -12.88 8.12 -6.97
CA THR A 169 -11.42 8.36 -6.98
C THR A 169 -10.66 7.05 -6.91
N TYR A 170 -9.77 6.85 -7.88
CA TYR A 170 -8.78 5.76 -7.87
C TYR A 170 -7.51 6.22 -7.17
N VAL A 171 -7.03 5.45 -6.22
CA VAL A 171 -5.90 5.83 -5.37
C VAL A 171 -5.13 4.57 -4.92
N THR A 172 -3.85 4.72 -4.60
CA THR A 172 -3.09 3.64 -3.97
C THR A 172 -3.33 3.61 -2.46
N ASN A 173 -3.16 2.43 -1.86
CA ASN A 173 -3.30 2.23 -0.42
C ASN A 173 -2.37 3.15 0.39
N ASN A 174 -1.11 3.32 -0.07
CA ASN A 174 -0.13 4.19 0.57
C ASN A 174 -0.57 5.66 0.53
N GLU A 175 -0.92 6.17 -0.67
CA GLU A 175 -1.21 7.59 -0.84
C GLU A 175 -2.45 8.04 -0.07
N VAL A 176 -3.54 7.26 -0.08
CA VAL A 176 -4.74 7.63 0.68
C VAL A 176 -4.49 7.66 2.18
N ALA A 177 -3.68 6.74 2.70
CA ALA A 177 -3.35 6.68 4.11
C ALA A 177 -2.34 7.78 4.50
N PHE A 178 -1.36 8.10 3.65
CA PHE A 178 -0.48 9.24 3.86
C PHE A 178 -1.22 10.57 3.76
N ASP A 179 -2.16 10.72 2.83
CA ASP A 179 -2.99 11.92 2.75
C ASP A 179 -3.84 12.11 4.02
N TYR A 180 -4.38 11.01 4.59
CA TYR A 180 -5.06 11.07 5.88
C TYR A 180 -4.14 11.56 7.01
N LEU A 181 -2.91 11.07 7.08
CA LEU A 181 -1.96 11.54 8.09
C LEU A 181 -1.56 12.99 7.85
N ARG A 182 -1.32 13.41 6.59
CA ARG A 182 -0.98 14.81 6.23
C ARG A 182 -2.13 15.76 6.58
N ASP A 183 -3.38 15.38 6.31
CA ASP A 183 -4.57 16.18 6.63
C ASP A 183 -4.71 16.43 8.13
N ASN A 184 -4.36 15.41 8.94
CA ASN A 184 -4.38 15.53 10.38
C ASN A 184 -3.17 16.28 10.98
N MET A 185 -2.18 16.63 10.15
CA MET A 185 -1.07 17.53 10.50
C MET A 185 -1.22 18.93 9.89
N ALA A 186 -2.27 19.18 9.09
CA ALA A 186 -2.48 20.46 8.40
C ALA A 186 -2.70 21.61 9.38
N SER A 187 -2.08 22.75 9.15
CA SER A 187 -2.27 23.96 9.96
C SER A 187 -3.48 24.80 9.55
N ASN A 188 -4.00 24.60 8.34
CA ASN A 188 -5.15 25.32 7.80
C ASN A 188 -6.12 24.37 7.09
N LEU A 189 -7.42 24.67 7.15
CA LEU A 189 -8.46 23.91 6.45
C LEU A 189 -8.22 23.79 4.94
N ASN A 190 -7.65 24.84 4.34
CA ASN A 190 -7.34 24.82 2.90
C ASN A 190 -6.27 23.79 2.51
N GLN A 191 -5.53 23.26 3.48
CA GLN A 191 -4.52 22.21 3.27
C GLN A 191 -5.10 20.80 3.37
N VAL A 192 -6.35 20.65 3.72
CA VAL A 192 -7.02 19.35 3.82
C VAL A 192 -7.48 18.91 2.43
N VAL A 193 -7.13 17.71 2.03
CA VAL A 193 -7.44 17.17 0.70
C VAL A 193 -8.55 16.13 0.70
N LEU A 194 -8.67 15.32 1.76
CA LEU A 194 -9.62 14.23 1.83
C LEU A 194 -11.05 14.71 2.19
N PRO A 195 -12.05 14.26 1.43
CA PRO A 195 -13.45 14.39 1.86
C PRO A 195 -13.73 13.43 3.04
N PRO A 196 -14.87 13.60 3.75
CA PRO A 196 -15.31 12.60 4.71
C PRO A 196 -15.42 11.22 4.07
N PHE A 197 -14.90 10.18 4.73
CA PHE A 197 -14.96 8.82 4.23
C PHE A 197 -16.39 8.30 4.11
N ASN A 198 -16.70 7.60 3.03
CA ASN A 198 -18.00 7.02 2.76
C ASN A 198 -17.89 5.53 2.40
N TYR A 199 -17.46 5.21 1.19
CA TYR A 199 -17.33 3.84 0.70
C TYR A 199 -15.96 3.60 0.08
N CYS A 200 -15.35 2.47 0.47
CA CYS A 200 -14.07 2.02 -0.08
C CYS A 200 -14.20 0.63 -0.67
N ILE A 201 -13.70 0.46 -1.89
CA ILE A 201 -13.51 -0.84 -2.55
C ILE A 201 -12.01 -1.08 -2.65
N VAL A 202 -11.51 -2.14 -2.03
CA VAL A 202 -10.10 -2.50 -2.05
C VAL A 202 -9.86 -3.61 -3.08
N ASP A 203 -9.11 -3.31 -4.14
CA ASP A 203 -8.67 -4.33 -5.10
C ASP A 203 -7.40 -5.02 -4.60
N GLU A 204 -7.29 -6.33 -4.85
CA GLU A 204 -6.24 -7.18 -4.30
C GLU A 204 -6.14 -7.03 -2.76
N VAL A 205 -7.31 -7.13 -2.09
CA VAL A 205 -7.45 -6.90 -0.64
C VAL A 205 -6.51 -7.75 0.22
N ASP A 206 -6.17 -8.94 -0.24
CA ASP A 206 -5.22 -9.83 0.42
C ASP A 206 -3.78 -9.31 0.39
N SER A 207 -3.38 -8.53 -0.63
CA SER A 207 -2.09 -7.84 -0.64
C SER A 207 -2.04 -6.74 0.40
N ILE A 208 -3.07 -5.90 0.41
CA ILE A 208 -3.08 -4.69 1.23
C ILE A 208 -3.27 -5.04 2.70
N PHE A 209 -4.22 -5.96 3.02
CA PHE A 209 -4.59 -6.26 4.40
C PHE A 209 -3.74 -7.34 5.07
N ILE A 210 -2.98 -8.12 4.29
CA ILE A 210 -2.16 -9.20 4.82
C ILE A 210 -0.67 -8.94 4.57
N ASP A 211 -0.24 -8.73 3.32
CA ASP A 211 1.19 -8.59 3.00
C ASP A 211 1.75 -7.25 3.49
N GLU A 212 1.08 -6.15 3.17
CA GLU A 212 1.54 -4.80 3.51
C GLU A 212 1.16 -4.37 4.94
N ALA A 213 0.20 -5.06 5.57
CA ALA A 213 -0.27 -4.74 6.91
C ALA A 213 0.62 -5.26 8.05
N GLN A 214 1.85 -5.66 7.76
CA GLN A 214 2.83 -6.11 8.76
C GLN A 214 3.55 -4.95 9.45
N VAL A 215 3.57 -3.77 8.84
CA VAL A 215 4.28 -2.59 9.35
C VAL A 215 3.33 -1.39 9.30
N PRO A 216 3.33 -0.52 10.33
CA PRO A 216 2.54 0.71 10.30
C PRO A 216 3.09 1.71 9.27
N LEU A 217 2.22 2.57 8.77
CA LEU A 217 2.62 3.75 8.00
C LEU A 217 3.09 4.84 8.95
N ILE A 218 4.22 5.46 8.66
CA ILE A 218 4.86 6.45 9.52
C ILE A 218 5.25 7.66 8.67
N ILE A 219 4.86 8.86 9.13
CA ILE A 219 5.43 10.13 8.66
C ILE A 219 6.49 10.53 9.68
N SER A 220 7.71 10.66 9.21
CA SER A 220 8.85 11.07 10.02
C SER A 220 9.20 12.54 9.77
N GLN A 221 9.62 13.23 10.81
CA GLN A 221 10.12 14.61 10.77
C GLN A 221 11.60 14.61 11.19
N ALA A 222 12.44 15.36 10.48
CA ALA A 222 13.85 15.50 10.85
C ALA A 222 14.00 16.26 12.17
N VAL A 223 14.86 15.75 13.04
CA VAL A 223 15.23 16.35 14.33
C VAL A 223 16.73 16.52 14.39
N GLU A 224 17.19 17.59 14.99
CA GLU A 224 18.62 17.79 15.21
C GLU A 224 19.21 16.67 16.07
N THR A 225 20.24 16.02 15.58
CA THR A 225 20.91 14.90 16.23
C THR A 225 22.40 15.15 16.40
N CYS A 226 22.95 14.56 17.46
CA CYS A 226 24.40 14.53 17.65
C CYS A 226 25.03 13.54 16.66
N ILE A 227 25.36 14.01 15.45
CA ILE A 227 26.00 13.21 14.39
C ILE A 227 27.31 12.59 14.88
N ASP A 228 28.08 13.34 15.66
CA ASP A 228 29.39 12.92 16.19
C ASP A 228 29.30 11.62 17.00
N LYS A 229 28.23 11.41 17.77
CA LYS A 229 28.03 10.17 18.55
C LYS A 229 27.89 8.93 17.68
N TYR A 230 27.26 9.03 16.51
CA TYR A 230 27.16 7.88 15.58
C TYR A 230 28.50 7.51 14.97
N ILE A 231 29.36 8.50 14.67
CA ILE A 231 30.68 8.25 14.12
C ILE A 231 31.56 7.54 15.16
N VAL A 232 31.59 8.09 16.37
CA VAL A 232 32.33 7.47 17.48
C VAL A 232 31.80 6.08 17.82
N ALA A 233 30.48 5.88 17.82
CA ALA A 233 29.88 4.58 18.10
C ALA A 233 30.22 3.54 17.02
N ALA A 234 30.30 3.95 15.74
CA ALA A 234 30.71 3.06 14.65
C ALA A 234 32.16 2.63 14.80
N GLU A 235 33.07 3.58 15.15
CA GLU A 235 34.47 3.27 15.44
C GLU A 235 34.61 2.32 16.63
N VAL A 236 33.86 2.55 17.71
CA VAL A 236 33.85 1.65 18.89
C VAL A 236 33.37 0.25 18.52
N ALA A 237 32.33 0.15 17.68
CA ALA A 237 31.78 -1.14 17.27
C ALA A 237 32.77 -2.03 16.51
N GLU A 238 33.77 -1.45 15.81
CA GLU A 238 34.82 -2.19 15.12
C GLU A 238 35.80 -2.91 16.07
N TYR A 239 35.94 -2.40 17.31
CA TYR A 239 36.82 -3.02 18.34
C TYR A 239 36.12 -4.11 19.16
N LEU A 240 34.82 -4.35 18.93
CA LEU A 240 34.06 -5.33 19.72
C LEU A 240 34.02 -6.69 19.04
N GLU A 241 34.27 -7.74 19.81
CA GLU A 241 34.29 -9.14 19.34
C GLU A 241 33.00 -9.89 19.70
N VAL A 242 32.51 -10.67 18.75
CA VAL A 242 31.31 -11.53 18.92
C VAL A 242 31.59 -12.61 19.98
N ASN A 243 30.62 -12.91 20.81
CA ASN A 243 30.67 -13.88 21.93
C ASN A 243 31.58 -13.51 23.11
N VAL A 244 32.39 -12.47 23.02
CA VAL A 244 33.18 -11.89 24.10
C VAL A 244 32.49 -10.64 24.64
N HIS A 245 32.30 -9.64 23.78
CA HIS A 245 31.79 -8.34 24.15
C HIS A 245 30.28 -8.24 23.94
N PHE A 246 29.72 -8.99 22.97
CA PHE A 246 28.27 -9.05 22.70
C PHE A 246 27.85 -10.42 22.15
N LYS A 247 26.56 -10.76 22.34
CA LYS A 247 25.93 -11.95 21.79
C LYS A 247 24.91 -11.54 20.74
N VAL A 248 24.89 -12.29 19.62
CA VAL A 248 23.96 -12.06 18.51
C VAL A 248 22.80 -13.05 18.62
N ASP A 249 21.59 -12.55 18.65
CA ASP A 249 20.36 -13.34 18.51
C ASP A 249 19.82 -13.18 17.08
N GLU A 250 20.23 -14.07 16.20
CA GLU A 250 19.83 -14.05 14.78
C GLU A 250 18.32 -14.22 14.59
N LYS A 251 17.65 -14.96 15.50
CA LYS A 251 16.20 -15.21 15.39
C LYS A 251 15.37 -13.95 15.60
N ASN A 252 15.76 -13.15 16.59
CA ASN A 252 15.07 -11.91 16.97
C ASN A 252 15.77 -10.68 16.36
N ARG A 253 16.85 -10.85 15.60
CA ARG A 253 17.67 -9.78 15.04
C ARG A 253 18.07 -8.75 16.09
N ASN A 254 18.49 -9.22 17.23
CA ASN A 254 18.87 -8.38 18.36
C ASN A 254 20.28 -8.71 18.86
N ILE A 255 20.86 -7.76 19.61
CA ILE A 255 22.19 -7.87 20.19
C ILE A 255 22.08 -7.62 21.68
N ILE A 256 22.79 -8.41 22.45
CA ILE A 256 22.90 -8.30 23.92
C ILE A 256 24.36 -8.07 24.26
N LEU A 257 24.67 -6.92 24.87
CA LEU A 257 26.00 -6.63 25.39
C LEU A 257 26.28 -7.52 26.61
N THR A 258 27.52 -7.95 26.75
CA THR A 258 28.00 -8.65 27.96
C THR A 258 28.55 -7.64 28.97
N GLU A 259 28.72 -8.05 30.24
CA GLU A 259 29.35 -7.21 31.25
C GLU A 259 30.78 -6.79 30.87
N GLN A 260 31.49 -7.68 30.17
CA GLN A 260 32.83 -7.37 29.65
C GLN A 260 32.77 -6.34 28.48
N GLY A 261 31.70 -6.43 27.67
CA GLY A 261 31.47 -5.50 26.57
C GLY A 261 31.16 -4.09 27.11
N THR A 262 30.29 -3.96 28.10
CA THR A 262 29.96 -2.65 28.71
C THR A 262 31.22 -2.02 29.36
N ALA A 263 31.98 -2.77 30.14
CA ALA A 263 33.20 -2.26 30.76
C ALA A 263 34.27 -1.83 29.70
N GLN A 264 34.38 -2.57 28.60
CA GLN A 264 35.31 -2.19 27.51
C GLN A 264 34.88 -0.92 26.81
N ILE A 265 33.59 -0.74 26.54
CA ILE A 265 33.03 0.46 25.89
C ILE A 265 33.22 1.69 26.79
N GLU A 266 32.92 1.59 28.10
CA GLU A 266 33.13 2.65 29.08
C GLU A 266 34.59 3.10 29.15
N LYS A 267 35.51 2.14 29.06
CA LYS A 267 36.94 2.44 29.01
C LYS A 267 37.38 3.13 27.75
N ILE A 268 36.82 2.75 26.58
CA ILE A 268 37.15 3.38 25.29
C ILE A 268 36.60 4.80 25.23
N LEU A 269 35.35 5.00 25.66
CA LEU A 269 34.68 6.30 25.64
C LEU A 269 35.09 7.21 26.80
N GLN A 270 35.79 6.69 27.81
CA GLN A 270 36.15 7.42 29.05
C GLN A 270 34.92 7.98 29.79
N VAL A 271 33.82 7.24 29.78
CA VAL A 271 32.54 7.60 30.44
C VAL A 271 32.33 6.68 31.64
N GLU A 272 31.85 7.23 32.77
CA GLU A 272 31.63 6.47 33.99
C GLU A 272 30.40 5.56 33.92
N ASP A 273 29.36 5.96 33.16
CA ASP A 273 28.10 5.24 32.99
C ASP A 273 27.51 5.45 31.58
N LEU A 274 27.39 4.37 30.84
CA LEU A 274 26.79 4.37 29.51
C LEU A 274 25.27 4.66 29.53
N TYR A 275 24.62 4.45 30.66
CA TYR A 275 23.16 4.61 30.85
C TYR A 275 22.79 5.98 31.43
N ASN A 276 23.72 6.92 31.51
CA ASN A 276 23.45 8.25 32.09
C ASN A 276 22.31 8.95 31.31
N PRO A 277 21.18 9.31 31.96
CA PRO A 277 20.04 9.92 31.30
C PRO A 277 20.34 11.27 30.61
N ASN A 278 21.33 12.02 31.11
CA ASN A 278 21.70 13.33 30.57
C ASN A 278 22.61 13.22 29.34
N ASP A 279 23.35 12.10 29.21
CA ASP A 279 24.24 11.86 28.07
C ASP A 279 24.25 10.37 27.68
N PRO A 280 23.14 9.83 27.17
CA PRO A 280 23.01 8.40 26.88
C PRO A 280 23.89 8.01 25.68
N TRP A 281 24.71 6.95 25.86
CA TRP A 281 25.53 6.34 24.80
C TRP A 281 24.98 5.01 24.30
N ILE A 282 24.23 4.30 25.13
CA ILE A 282 23.70 2.96 24.85
C ILE A 282 22.94 2.86 23.53
N PRO A 283 22.00 3.75 23.17
CA PRO A 283 21.24 3.64 21.91
C PRO A 283 22.17 3.70 20.68
N TYR A 284 23.19 4.55 20.73
CA TYR A 284 24.15 4.71 19.63
C TYR A 284 25.04 3.47 19.47
N ILE A 285 25.57 2.95 20.57
CA ILE A 285 26.41 1.75 20.58
C ILE A 285 25.63 0.52 20.11
N LEU A 286 24.43 0.29 20.65
CA LEU A 286 23.60 -0.85 20.25
C LEU A 286 23.26 -0.79 18.77
N SER A 287 22.92 0.39 18.23
CA SER A 287 22.64 0.58 16.82
C SER A 287 23.87 0.36 15.96
N ALA A 288 25.07 0.80 16.40
CA ALA A 288 26.33 0.60 15.69
C ALA A 288 26.75 -0.88 15.64
N VAL A 289 26.69 -1.58 16.79
CA VAL A 289 27.01 -3.02 16.87
C VAL A 289 25.99 -3.83 16.05
N LYS A 290 24.71 -3.45 16.08
CA LYS A 290 23.65 -4.07 15.27
C LYS A 290 23.89 -3.88 13.77
N ALA A 291 24.29 -2.68 13.35
CA ALA A 291 24.64 -2.37 11.97
C ALA A 291 25.84 -3.19 11.48
N THR A 292 26.82 -3.42 12.33
CA THR A 292 28.04 -4.15 11.98
C THR A 292 27.80 -5.66 11.92
N ALA A 293 27.07 -6.24 12.90
CA ALA A 293 26.90 -7.67 13.04
C ALA A 293 25.74 -8.28 12.22
N LEU A 294 24.68 -7.53 11.95
CA LEU A 294 23.44 -8.06 11.35
C LEU A 294 23.08 -7.48 10.00
N PHE A 295 23.64 -6.32 9.59
CA PHE A 295 23.28 -5.66 8.35
C PHE A 295 24.43 -5.63 7.39
N PHE A 296 24.31 -6.37 6.26
CA PHE A 296 25.35 -6.56 5.25
C PHE A 296 25.03 -5.82 3.97
N ARG A 297 26.06 -5.21 3.38
CA ARG A 297 25.97 -4.52 2.09
C ARG A 297 25.61 -5.52 0.98
N ASN A 298 24.79 -5.07 0.02
CA ASN A 298 24.26 -5.86 -1.11
C ASN A 298 23.28 -6.99 -0.72
N VAL A 299 22.98 -7.16 0.56
CA VAL A 299 21.96 -8.08 1.07
C VAL A 299 20.80 -7.29 1.63
N HIS A 300 21.04 -6.44 2.64
CA HIS A 300 20.02 -5.66 3.34
C HIS A 300 19.94 -4.23 2.83
N TYR A 301 21.02 -3.71 2.24
CA TYR A 301 21.08 -2.36 1.68
C TYR A 301 22.13 -2.27 0.57
N ILE A 302 21.99 -1.24 -0.26
CA ILE A 302 22.97 -0.82 -1.26
C ILE A 302 23.38 0.64 -1.03
N VAL A 303 24.57 0.99 -1.46
CA VAL A 303 25.05 2.38 -1.47
C VAL A 303 24.85 2.93 -2.87
N GLN A 304 23.97 3.92 -3.03
CA GLN A 304 23.69 4.56 -4.30
C GLN A 304 23.66 6.08 -4.13
N ASN A 305 24.37 6.81 -4.98
CA ASN A 305 24.45 8.29 -4.94
C ASN A 305 24.86 8.85 -3.55
N ASN A 306 25.83 8.22 -2.88
CA ASN A 306 26.25 8.54 -1.51
C ASN A 306 25.09 8.47 -0.48
N GLN A 307 24.17 7.54 -0.66
CA GLN A 307 23.06 7.29 0.25
C GLN A 307 22.86 5.79 0.45
N ILE A 308 22.47 5.43 1.67
CA ILE A 308 22.03 4.07 1.98
C ILE A 308 20.59 3.89 1.49
N VAL A 309 20.36 2.87 0.70
CA VAL A 309 19.03 2.49 0.21
C VAL A 309 18.73 1.06 0.65
N ILE A 310 17.60 0.88 1.31
CA ILE A 310 17.18 -0.42 1.85
C ILE A 310 16.79 -1.34 0.70
N VAL A 311 17.16 -2.61 0.80
CA VAL A 311 16.68 -3.69 -0.04
C VAL A 311 15.71 -4.53 0.78
N ASP A 312 14.49 -4.69 0.29
CA ASP A 312 13.51 -5.57 0.92
C ASP A 312 13.92 -7.03 0.75
N GLU A 313 14.14 -7.72 1.85
CA GLU A 313 14.60 -9.10 1.87
C GLU A 313 13.62 -10.09 1.22
N PHE A 314 12.32 -9.80 1.25
CA PHE A 314 11.28 -10.68 0.69
C PHE A 314 11.09 -10.47 -0.80
N THR A 315 11.15 -9.22 -1.25
CA THR A 315 10.88 -8.87 -2.65
C THR A 315 12.14 -8.59 -3.44
N GLY A 316 13.28 -8.35 -2.77
CA GLY A 316 14.53 -7.87 -3.37
C GLY A 316 14.40 -6.46 -3.98
N ARG A 317 13.31 -5.74 -3.67
CA ARG A 317 13.07 -4.38 -4.18
C ARG A 317 13.89 -3.36 -3.42
N ILE A 318 14.44 -2.42 -4.16
CA ILE A 318 15.05 -1.22 -3.61
C ILE A 318 13.95 -0.28 -3.14
N MET A 319 14.07 0.16 -1.89
CA MET A 319 13.09 1.05 -1.25
C MET A 319 13.75 2.39 -0.90
N PRO A 320 13.80 3.35 -1.81
CA PRO A 320 14.52 4.62 -1.62
C PRO A 320 13.89 5.49 -0.53
N ASP A 321 12.59 5.35 -0.29
CA ASP A 321 11.83 6.19 0.66
C ASP A 321 11.70 5.55 2.05
N ARG A 322 12.19 4.32 2.24
CA ARG A 322 12.20 3.64 3.55
C ARG A 322 13.53 3.84 4.27
N ARG A 323 13.45 3.94 5.59
CA ARG A 323 14.60 4.00 6.51
C ARG A 323 14.37 3.09 7.70
N TRP A 324 15.45 2.58 8.26
CA TRP A 324 15.39 1.91 9.56
C TRP A 324 15.21 2.93 10.67
N ASN A 325 14.43 2.56 11.67
CA ASN A 325 14.14 3.37 12.85
C ASN A 325 15.24 3.25 13.92
N GLU A 326 15.10 3.97 15.01
CA GLU A 326 15.92 3.85 16.23
C GLU A 326 17.42 4.13 16.04
N GLY A 327 17.77 4.98 15.08
CA GLY A 327 19.17 5.32 14.83
C GLY A 327 19.96 4.27 14.03
N LEU A 328 19.34 3.13 13.67
CA LEU A 328 20.02 2.07 12.93
C LEU A 328 20.44 2.53 11.52
N HIS A 329 19.60 3.34 10.85
CA HIS A 329 19.95 3.86 9.53
C HIS A 329 21.20 4.74 9.58
N GLN A 330 21.28 5.64 10.57
CA GLN A 330 22.45 6.49 10.81
C GLN A 330 23.69 5.68 11.20
N ALA A 331 23.52 4.61 11.96
CA ALA A 331 24.60 3.70 12.29
C ALA A 331 25.16 2.97 11.05
N VAL A 332 24.28 2.61 10.10
CA VAL A 332 24.71 2.03 8.81
C VAL A 332 25.37 3.10 7.93
N GLU A 333 24.86 4.34 7.92
CA GLU A 333 25.49 5.47 7.23
C GLU A 333 26.89 5.74 7.79
N ALA A 334 27.06 5.73 9.12
CA ALA A 334 28.36 5.87 9.78
C ALA A 334 29.31 4.73 9.42
N LYS A 335 28.85 3.48 9.45
CA LYS A 335 29.61 2.29 9.07
C LYS A 335 30.14 2.36 7.63
N GLU A 336 29.36 2.86 6.69
CA GLU A 336 29.75 2.97 5.27
C GLU A 336 30.49 4.28 4.94
N GLY A 337 30.70 5.18 5.92
CA GLY A 337 31.36 6.48 5.72
C GLY A 337 30.57 7.43 4.80
N VAL A 338 29.25 7.28 4.74
CA VAL A 338 28.35 8.11 3.95
C VAL A 338 27.88 9.30 4.81
N PRO A 339 27.53 10.47 4.23
CA PRO A 339 27.00 11.58 5.03
C PRO A 339 25.79 11.15 5.87
N ILE A 340 25.91 11.29 7.19
CA ILE A 340 24.86 10.90 8.15
C ILE A 340 23.73 11.93 8.07
N ARG A 341 22.53 11.43 7.85
CA ARG A 341 21.33 12.26 7.83
C ARG A 341 20.78 12.44 9.24
N GLN A 342 20.07 13.55 9.43
CA GLN A 342 19.39 13.85 10.71
C GLN A 342 18.47 12.70 11.12
N ASN A 343 18.39 12.43 12.43
CA ASN A 343 17.41 11.50 12.97
C ASN A 343 16.01 11.93 12.57
N THR A 344 15.15 10.95 12.39
CA THR A 344 13.74 11.22 12.12
C THR A 344 12.90 10.72 13.29
N GLU A 345 12.09 11.61 13.84
CA GLU A 345 11.10 11.23 14.84
C GLU A 345 9.74 10.99 14.17
N THR A 346 8.97 10.08 14.74
CA THR A 346 7.61 9.81 14.28
C THR A 346 6.72 11.02 14.55
N ALA A 347 6.29 11.70 13.51
CA ALA A 347 5.33 12.80 13.60
C ALA A 347 3.88 12.29 13.60
N ALA A 348 3.58 11.30 12.77
CA ALA A 348 2.28 10.63 12.72
C ALA A 348 2.46 9.18 12.27
N SER A 349 1.62 8.30 12.76
CA SER A 349 1.61 6.88 12.36
C SER A 349 0.20 6.30 12.40
N ILE A 350 -0.08 5.33 11.53
CA ILE A 350 -1.31 4.54 11.55
C ILE A 350 -1.04 3.16 10.93
N THR A 351 -1.70 2.13 11.44
CA THR A 351 -1.70 0.82 10.79
C THR A 351 -2.75 0.77 9.67
N TYR A 352 -2.51 -0.04 8.64
CA TYR A 352 -3.51 -0.25 7.59
C TYR A 352 -4.84 -0.75 8.15
N GLN A 353 -4.78 -1.65 9.15
CA GLN A 353 -5.96 -2.18 9.82
C GLN A 353 -6.85 -1.04 10.36
N ASN A 354 -6.26 -0.16 11.16
CA ASN A 354 -7.01 0.95 11.75
C ASN A 354 -7.42 2.02 10.73
N PHE A 355 -6.61 2.24 9.68
CA PHE A 355 -6.95 3.20 8.65
C PHE A 355 -8.20 2.78 7.87
N PHE A 356 -8.25 1.55 7.38
CA PHE A 356 -9.40 1.10 6.57
C PHE A 356 -10.68 0.92 7.39
N LEU A 357 -10.58 0.68 8.70
CA LEU A 357 -11.73 0.68 9.60
C LEU A 357 -12.37 2.07 9.81
N LEU A 358 -11.74 3.15 9.32
CA LEU A 358 -12.35 4.50 9.32
C LEU A 358 -13.48 4.64 8.28
N TYR A 359 -13.52 3.78 7.26
CA TYR A 359 -14.59 3.82 6.27
C TYR A 359 -15.88 3.23 6.83
N PRO A 360 -17.01 3.98 6.78
CA PRO A 360 -18.30 3.46 7.24
C PRO A 360 -18.76 2.22 6.46
N LYS A 361 -18.35 2.12 5.19
CA LYS A 361 -18.60 0.98 4.34
C LYS A 361 -17.31 0.57 3.65
N LEU A 362 -16.89 -0.67 3.87
CA LEU A 362 -15.67 -1.25 3.33
C LEU A 362 -16.02 -2.54 2.60
N SER A 363 -15.37 -2.78 1.47
CA SER A 363 -15.44 -4.05 0.75
C SER A 363 -14.12 -4.34 0.06
N GLY A 364 -13.90 -5.61 -0.29
CA GLY A 364 -12.67 -6.01 -0.94
C GLY A 364 -12.89 -7.07 -2.01
N MET A 365 -11.97 -7.16 -2.94
CA MET A 365 -11.96 -8.20 -3.96
C MET A 365 -10.57 -8.77 -4.14
N THR A 366 -10.49 -10.08 -4.30
CA THR A 366 -9.25 -10.81 -4.60
C THR A 366 -9.55 -12.18 -5.18
N GLY A 367 -8.53 -12.88 -5.65
CA GLY A 367 -8.64 -14.29 -6.12
C GLY A 367 -8.33 -15.32 -5.04
N THR A 368 -7.92 -14.92 -3.83
CA THR A 368 -7.31 -15.80 -2.83
C THR A 368 -7.59 -15.37 -1.38
N ALA A 369 -8.83 -14.99 -1.05
CA ALA A 369 -9.20 -14.55 0.30
C ALA A 369 -9.46 -15.72 1.28
N LYS A 370 -10.01 -16.82 0.79
CA LYS A 370 -10.52 -17.92 1.63
C LYS A 370 -9.47 -18.51 2.57
N THR A 371 -8.22 -18.54 2.16
CA THR A 371 -7.11 -19.03 3.00
C THR A 371 -6.91 -18.19 4.27
N SER A 372 -7.31 -16.94 4.26
CA SER A 372 -7.16 -15.97 5.35
C SER A 372 -8.51 -15.41 5.86
N GLU A 373 -9.62 -16.13 5.62
CA GLU A 373 -10.99 -15.72 5.96
C GLU A 373 -11.14 -15.32 7.43
N VAL A 374 -10.54 -16.10 8.34
CA VAL A 374 -10.60 -15.84 9.79
C VAL A 374 -9.98 -14.49 10.16
N GLU A 375 -8.91 -14.08 9.48
CA GLU A 375 -8.26 -12.80 9.70
C GLU A 375 -9.10 -11.64 9.18
N PHE A 376 -9.65 -11.77 7.97
CA PHE A 376 -10.53 -10.76 7.40
C PHE A 376 -11.79 -10.53 8.25
N GLU A 377 -12.38 -11.60 8.78
CA GLU A 377 -13.55 -11.50 9.62
C GLU A 377 -13.24 -10.90 11.00
N LYS A 378 -12.15 -11.35 11.66
CA LYS A 378 -11.83 -10.91 13.03
C LYS A 378 -11.25 -9.50 13.12
N ILE A 379 -10.38 -9.09 12.19
CA ILE A 379 -9.70 -7.79 12.22
C ILE A 379 -10.51 -6.72 11.49
N TYR A 380 -11.00 -7.04 10.27
CA TYR A 380 -11.65 -6.06 9.40
C TYR A 380 -13.17 -6.15 9.39
N ASN A 381 -13.75 -7.14 10.07
CA ASN A 381 -15.20 -7.44 10.06
C ASN A 381 -15.75 -7.66 8.63
N LEU A 382 -14.94 -8.28 7.76
CA LEU A 382 -15.24 -8.54 6.36
C LEU A 382 -15.39 -10.05 6.10
N PRO A 383 -16.60 -10.59 6.04
CA PRO A 383 -16.80 -11.98 5.65
C PRO A 383 -16.45 -12.20 4.17
N VAL A 384 -15.94 -13.40 3.85
CA VAL A 384 -15.51 -13.77 2.50
C VAL A 384 -16.58 -14.63 1.83
N GLU A 385 -17.02 -14.21 0.64
CA GLU A 385 -17.92 -14.99 -0.21
C GLU A 385 -17.23 -15.42 -1.51
N GLU A 386 -17.19 -16.74 -1.75
CA GLU A 386 -16.65 -17.32 -2.97
C GLU A 386 -17.68 -17.21 -4.10
N ILE A 387 -17.27 -16.58 -5.22
CA ILE A 387 -18.11 -16.44 -6.40
C ILE A 387 -17.74 -17.55 -7.41
N PRO A 388 -18.74 -18.28 -7.92
CA PRO A 388 -18.50 -19.32 -8.93
C PRO A 388 -17.91 -18.70 -10.21
N THR A 389 -17.08 -19.47 -10.91
CA THR A 389 -16.51 -19.03 -12.19
C THR A 389 -17.57 -19.02 -13.30
N ALA A 390 -17.47 -18.06 -14.22
CA ALA A 390 -18.38 -17.95 -15.38
C ALA A 390 -18.27 -19.15 -16.33
N ARG A 391 -17.08 -19.76 -16.41
CA ARG A 391 -16.80 -20.97 -17.21
C ARG A 391 -16.08 -22.03 -16.37
N PRO A 392 -16.23 -23.33 -16.67
CA PRO A 392 -15.51 -24.39 -15.97
C PRO A 392 -13.99 -24.17 -16.05
N ASN A 393 -13.31 -24.43 -14.94
CA ASN A 393 -11.85 -24.35 -14.89
C ASN A 393 -11.22 -25.59 -15.55
N LEU A 394 -10.42 -25.38 -16.60
CA LEU A 394 -9.73 -26.46 -17.33
C LEU A 394 -8.25 -26.59 -16.94
N ARG A 395 -7.77 -25.83 -15.93
CA ARG A 395 -6.40 -25.91 -15.44
C ARG A 395 -6.12 -27.26 -14.81
N ARG A 396 -4.91 -27.79 -15.09
CA ARG A 396 -4.38 -29.00 -14.50
C ARG A 396 -3.23 -28.69 -13.57
N ASP A 397 -3.41 -28.90 -12.27
CA ASP A 397 -2.36 -28.76 -11.28
C ASP A 397 -1.70 -30.13 -11.09
N LEU A 398 -0.44 -30.28 -11.58
CA LEU A 398 0.34 -31.49 -11.49
C LEU A 398 0.95 -31.66 -10.11
N PRO A 399 1.27 -32.90 -9.66
CA PRO A 399 1.96 -33.13 -8.40
C PRO A 399 3.32 -32.44 -8.36
N ASP A 400 3.73 -32.05 -7.16
CA ASP A 400 5.01 -31.39 -6.92
C ASP A 400 6.15 -32.40 -7.07
N PHE A 401 7.25 -31.98 -7.70
CA PHE A 401 8.50 -32.74 -7.74
C PHE A 401 9.42 -32.31 -6.59
N VAL A 402 9.88 -33.25 -5.78
CA VAL A 402 10.81 -32.97 -4.67
C VAL A 402 12.14 -33.63 -4.96
N TYR A 403 13.20 -32.86 -4.94
CA TYR A 403 14.60 -33.27 -5.17
C TYR A 403 15.39 -33.22 -3.88
N LYS A 404 16.49 -33.93 -3.79
CA LYS A 404 17.38 -33.94 -2.65
C LYS A 404 18.12 -32.59 -2.52
N ASP A 405 18.75 -32.18 -3.61
CA ASP A 405 19.62 -31.00 -3.64
C ASP A 405 19.06 -29.91 -4.55
N SER A 406 19.44 -28.66 -4.28
CA SER A 406 19.01 -27.52 -5.08
C SER A 406 19.57 -27.51 -6.49
N LEU A 407 20.81 -27.96 -6.69
CA LEU A 407 21.46 -28.06 -8.00
C LEU A 407 20.70 -29.01 -8.95
N ILE A 408 20.28 -30.17 -8.45
CA ILE A 408 19.51 -31.15 -9.22
C ILE A 408 18.13 -30.55 -9.59
N LYS A 409 17.49 -29.85 -8.66
CA LYS A 409 16.24 -29.13 -8.91
C LYS A 409 16.39 -28.14 -10.07
N TRP A 410 17.41 -27.29 -10.04
CA TRP A 410 17.62 -26.28 -11.08
C TRP A 410 17.92 -26.89 -12.45
N THR A 411 18.72 -27.94 -12.51
CA THR A 411 18.98 -28.66 -13.75
C THR A 411 17.74 -29.36 -14.28
N ALA A 412 16.87 -29.87 -13.41
CA ALA A 412 15.61 -30.49 -13.78
C ALA A 412 14.62 -29.45 -14.36
N ILE A 413 14.53 -28.26 -13.76
CA ILE A 413 13.74 -27.14 -14.30
C ILE A 413 14.22 -26.78 -15.72
N ALA A 414 15.53 -26.64 -15.93
CA ALA A 414 16.09 -26.29 -17.24
C ALA A 414 15.79 -27.36 -18.28
N LYS A 415 15.90 -28.66 -17.93
CA LYS A 415 15.53 -29.81 -18.81
C LYS A 415 14.04 -29.77 -19.16
N GLU A 416 13.14 -29.52 -18.18
CA GLU A 416 11.69 -29.40 -18.40
C GLU A 416 11.38 -28.23 -19.34
N CYS A 417 12.00 -27.05 -19.10
CA CYS A 417 11.86 -25.91 -20.00
C CYS A 417 12.29 -26.26 -21.43
N LYS A 418 13.38 -27.00 -21.61
CA LYS A 418 13.85 -27.42 -22.93
C LYS A 418 12.89 -28.38 -23.61
N ALA A 419 12.28 -29.29 -22.84
CA ALA A 419 11.30 -30.23 -23.37
C ALA A 419 10.03 -29.50 -23.84
N ILE A 420 9.51 -28.56 -23.03
CA ILE A 420 8.31 -27.80 -23.35
C ILE A 420 8.57 -26.76 -24.46
N ALA A 421 9.74 -26.13 -24.49
CA ALA A 421 10.10 -25.19 -25.57
C ALA A 421 10.05 -25.82 -26.96
N LYS A 422 10.35 -27.14 -27.07
CA LYS A 422 10.20 -27.88 -28.35
C LYS A 422 8.76 -27.90 -28.85
N THR A 423 7.76 -27.91 -27.97
CA THR A 423 6.33 -27.84 -28.33
C THR A 423 5.85 -26.44 -28.65
N LYS A 424 6.68 -25.41 -28.37
CA LYS A 424 6.34 -23.99 -28.47
C LYS A 424 5.22 -23.54 -27.52
N GLN A 425 4.94 -24.31 -26.46
CA GLN A 425 4.03 -23.88 -25.38
C GLN A 425 4.67 -22.75 -24.57
N PRO A 426 3.96 -21.67 -24.24
CA PRO A 426 4.50 -20.58 -23.41
C PRO A 426 4.74 -21.05 -21.97
N ILE A 427 5.85 -20.62 -21.36
CA ILE A 427 6.29 -20.98 -20.01
C ILE A 427 6.42 -19.73 -19.16
N LEU A 428 5.85 -19.77 -17.95
CA LEU A 428 6.08 -18.78 -16.90
C LEU A 428 6.73 -19.47 -15.70
N ILE A 429 7.89 -18.98 -15.30
CA ILE A 429 8.65 -19.53 -14.17
C ILE A 429 8.58 -18.52 -13.03
N GLY A 430 8.01 -18.94 -11.90
CA GLY A 430 7.96 -18.15 -10.66
C GLY A 430 9.15 -18.48 -9.76
N THR A 431 9.95 -17.46 -9.39
CA THR A 431 11.07 -17.56 -8.45
C THR A 431 10.79 -16.73 -7.20
N THR A 432 11.38 -17.11 -6.07
CA THR A 432 11.19 -16.41 -4.78
C THR A 432 12.12 -15.21 -4.64
N THR A 433 13.36 -15.31 -5.12
CA THR A 433 14.38 -14.26 -4.98
C THR A 433 14.89 -13.76 -6.33
N VAL A 434 15.49 -12.56 -6.33
CA VAL A 434 16.15 -11.99 -7.51
C VAL A 434 17.34 -12.83 -7.93
N GLU A 435 18.13 -13.30 -6.97
CA GLU A 435 19.32 -14.14 -7.20
C GLU A 435 18.95 -15.44 -7.91
N ASN A 436 17.91 -16.15 -7.41
CA ASN A 436 17.41 -17.35 -8.06
C ASN A 436 16.93 -17.09 -9.48
N SER A 437 16.36 -15.92 -9.75
CA SER A 437 15.90 -15.55 -11.09
C SER A 437 17.05 -15.33 -12.07
N GLU A 438 18.16 -14.74 -11.61
CA GLU A 438 19.36 -14.50 -12.41
C GLU A 438 20.14 -15.80 -12.66
N MET A 439 20.34 -16.60 -11.60
CA MET A 439 20.99 -17.92 -11.71
C MET A 439 20.27 -18.82 -12.70
N LEU A 440 18.92 -18.88 -12.62
CA LEU A 440 18.13 -19.64 -13.59
C LEU A 440 18.25 -19.08 -15.01
N GLY A 441 18.33 -17.74 -15.14
CA GLY A 441 18.54 -17.08 -16.41
C GLY A 441 19.86 -17.52 -17.06
N ASP A 442 20.94 -17.55 -16.31
CA ASP A 442 22.24 -17.97 -16.82
C ASP A 442 22.24 -19.46 -17.17
N LEU A 443 21.60 -20.30 -16.36
CA LEU A 443 21.43 -21.72 -16.67
C LEU A 443 20.65 -21.93 -17.99
N LEU A 444 19.57 -21.19 -18.23
CA LEU A 444 18.81 -21.29 -19.48
C LEU A 444 19.60 -20.83 -20.69
N LYS A 445 20.54 -19.88 -20.55
CA LYS A 445 21.49 -19.49 -21.62
C LYS A 445 22.43 -20.66 -22.00
N GLU A 446 22.91 -21.40 -21.01
CA GLU A 446 23.73 -22.61 -21.28
C GLU A 446 22.95 -23.66 -22.10
N TYR A 447 21.64 -23.78 -21.83
CA TYR A 447 20.76 -24.65 -22.60
C TYR A 447 20.31 -24.06 -23.94
N GLN A 448 20.81 -22.87 -24.34
CA GLN A 448 20.47 -22.12 -25.56
C GLN A 448 18.99 -21.76 -25.68
N LEU A 449 18.36 -21.46 -24.56
CA LEU A 449 16.96 -21.01 -24.51
C LEU A 449 16.89 -19.52 -24.36
N SER A 450 16.13 -18.86 -25.25
CA SER A 450 15.83 -17.44 -25.10
C SER A 450 14.75 -17.21 -24.04
N TYR A 451 14.98 -16.27 -23.12
CA TYR A 451 14.04 -15.97 -22.07
C TYR A 451 13.89 -14.45 -21.86
N ARG A 452 12.83 -14.06 -21.17
CA ARG A 452 12.61 -12.70 -20.65
C ARG A 452 12.69 -12.74 -19.14
N LEU A 453 13.48 -11.85 -18.54
CA LEU A 453 13.65 -11.76 -17.09
C LEU A 453 12.85 -10.59 -16.55
N LEU A 454 12.05 -10.85 -15.53
CA LEU A 454 11.28 -9.90 -14.79
C LEU A 454 11.60 -10.03 -13.30
N ASN A 455 12.51 -9.20 -12.83
CA ASN A 455 12.88 -9.10 -11.42
C ASN A 455 12.67 -7.65 -10.92
N ALA A 456 12.78 -7.47 -9.62
CA ALA A 456 12.52 -6.20 -8.95
C ALA A 456 13.63 -5.14 -9.14
N LYS A 457 14.58 -5.33 -10.08
CA LYS A 457 15.58 -4.30 -10.39
C LYS A 457 14.90 -3.07 -11.03
N PRO A 458 15.37 -1.83 -10.74
CA PRO A 458 14.74 -0.58 -11.19
C PRO A 458 14.54 -0.48 -12.71
N GLU A 459 15.44 -1.07 -13.48
CA GLU A 459 15.38 -1.12 -14.94
C GLU A 459 14.19 -1.93 -15.47
N ASN A 460 13.82 -2.98 -14.74
CA ASN A 460 12.76 -3.90 -15.11
C ASN A 460 11.39 -3.48 -14.58
N VAL A 461 11.34 -2.78 -13.44
CA VAL A 461 10.08 -2.33 -12.82
C VAL A 461 9.25 -1.46 -13.77
N LYS A 462 9.87 -0.52 -14.48
CA LYS A 462 9.19 0.34 -15.48
C LYS A 462 8.62 -0.43 -16.68
N ARG A 463 9.14 -1.65 -16.95
CA ARG A 463 8.74 -2.51 -18.06
C ARG A 463 7.98 -3.76 -17.63
N GLU A 464 7.67 -3.86 -16.35
CA GLU A 464 7.06 -5.04 -15.74
C GLU A 464 5.77 -5.47 -16.44
N SER A 465 4.83 -4.55 -16.55
CA SER A 465 3.53 -4.81 -17.20
C SER A 465 3.65 -5.22 -18.67
N GLU A 466 4.67 -4.69 -19.36
CA GLU A 466 4.94 -5.00 -20.76
C GLU A 466 5.44 -6.43 -20.93
N ILE A 467 6.37 -6.86 -20.09
CA ILE A 467 6.98 -8.19 -20.15
C ILE A 467 5.94 -9.26 -19.79
N VAL A 468 5.14 -9.01 -18.73
CA VAL A 468 4.09 -9.96 -18.30
C VAL A 468 2.99 -10.08 -19.33
N ALA A 469 2.56 -8.99 -19.93
CA ALA A 469 1.53 -9.02 -20.96
C ALA A 469 1.91 -9.89 -22.17
N GLN A 470 3.20 -10.07 -22.44
CA GLN A 470 3.71 -10.87 -23.55
C GLN A 470 4.12 -12.29 -23.13
N ALA A 471 3.96 -12.68 -21.86
CA ALA A 471 4.30 -14.04 -21.39
C ALA A 471 3.42 -15.13 -22.01
N GLY A 472 2.27 -14.80 -22.59
CA GLY A 472 1.38 -15.71 -23.31
C GLY A 472 1.70 -15.89 -24.80
N GLU A 473 2.76 -15.29 -25.34
CA GLU A 473 3.18 -15.47 -26.74
C GLU A 473 3.66 -16.92 -27.00
N ILE A 474 3.49 -17.40 -28.22
CA ILE A 474 3.91 -18.75 -28.65
C ILE A 474 5.42 -18.92 -28.40
N GLY A 475 5.81 -19.93 -27.64
CA GLY A 475 7.20 -20.30 -27.36
C GLY A 475 7.94 -19.31 -26.44
N SER A 476 7.24 -18.38 -25.78
CA SER A 476 7.87 -17.46 -24.81
C SER A 476 8.25 -18.18 -23.52
N ILE A 477 9.44 -17.89 -22.99
CA ILE A 477 9.87 -18.29 -21.64
C ILE A 477 10.03 -17.00 -20.85
N THR A 478 9.30 -16.87 -19.75
CA THR A 478 9.36 -15.70 -18.87
C THR A 478 9.71 -16.13 -17.47
N ILE A 479 10.77 -15.58 -16.89
CA ILE A 479 11.14 -15.77 -15.49
C ILE A 479 10.62 -14.53 -14.76
N ALA A 480 9.84 -14.73 -13.68
CA ALA A 480 9.30 -13.64 -12.89
C ALA A 480 9.46 -13.92 -11.40
N THR A 481 9.84 -12.93 -10.60
CA THR A 481 9.73 -13.01 -9.15
C THR A 481 8.26 -12.95 -8.72
N ASN A 482 7.91 -13.53 -7.58
CA ASN A 482 6.52 -13.79 -7.15
C ASN A 482 5.59 -12.57 -7.20
N MET A 483 6.07 -11.40 -6.82
CA MET A 483 5.29 -10.16 -6.78
C MET A 483 5.24 -9.45 -8.14
N ALA A 484 6.13 -9.80 -9.06
CA ALA A 484 6.22 -9.13 -10.35
C ALA A 484 4.99 -9.46 -11.23
N GLY A 485 4.40 -8.42 -11.82
CA GLY A 485 3.24 -8.54 -12.70
C GLY A 485 1.91 -8.83 -11.99
N ARG A 486 1.80 -8.62 -10.68
CA ARG A 486 0.52 -8.73 -9.96
C ARG A 486 -0.49 -7.73 -10.52
N GLY A 487 -1.76 -8.13 -10.64
CA GLY A 487 -2.81 -7.30 -11.25
C GLY A 487 -2.73 -7.18 -12.79
N THR A 488 -1.72 -7.77 -13.44
CA THR A 488 -1.60 -7.76 -14.90
C THR A 488 -2.08 -9.09 -15.49
N ASP A 489 -2.97 -9.02 -16.48
CA ASP A 489 -3.51 -10.20 -17.13
C ASP A 489 -2.56 -10.73 -18.21
N ILE A 490 -2.32 -12.04 -18.20
CA ILE A 490 -1.60 -12.77 -19.25
C ILE A 490 -2.62 -13.25 -20.28
N ILE A 491 -2.55 -12.70 -21.47
CA ILE A 491 -3.45 -13.07 -22.59
C ILE A 491 -2.74 -14.10 -23.46
N LEU A 492 -3.38 -15.24 -23.68
CA LEU A 492 -2.83 -16.27 -24.59
C LEU A 492 -2.74 -15.74 -26.02
N GLY A 493 -1.59 -15.89 -26.66
CA GLY A 493 -1.25 -15.30 -27.95
C GLY A 493 -0.65 -13.88 -27.87
N GLY A 494 -0.43 -13.35 -26.65
CA GLY A 494 0.17 -12.03 -26.40
C GLY A 494 -0.83 -10.88 -26.39
N ASN A 495 -0.38 -9.74 -25.89
CA ASN A 495 -1.20 -8.50 -25.79
C ASN A 495 -1.04 -7.65 -27.05
N VAL A 496 -2.14 -7.50 -27.80
CA VAL A 496 -2.19 -6.74 -29.06
C VAL A 496 -1.81 -5.27 -28.84
N THR A 497 -2.35 -4.63 -27.82
CA THR A 497 -2.16 -3.19 -27.58
C THR A 497 -0.69 -2.85 -27.39
N PHE A 498 0.00 -3.65 -26.60
CA PHE A 498 1.42 -3.47 -26.34
C PHE A 498 2.26 -3.75 -27.59
N LYS A 499 1.98 -4.87 -28.30
CA LYS A 499 2.68 -5.26 -29.53
C LYS A 499 2.57 -4.18 -30.59
N VAL A 500 1.37 -3.64 -30.78
CA VAL A 500 1.07 -2.57 -31.75
C VAL A 500 1.79 -1.26 -31.37
N ARG A 501 1.79 -0.87 -30.11
CA ARG A 501 2.51 0.35 -29.65
C ARG A 501 4.01 0.21 -29.90
N LYS A 502 4.60 -0.93 -29.56
CA LYS A 502 6.03 -1.20 -29.79
C LYS A 502 6.38 -1.21 -31.27
N GLN A 503 5.55 -1.84 -32.10
CA GLN A 503 5.75 -1.87 -33.54
C GLN A 503 5.64 -0.46 -34.13
N LEU A 504 4.59 0.30 -33.77
CA LEU A 504 4.42 1.66 -34.27
C LEU A 504 5.54 2.58 -33.77
N TYR A 505 5.98 2.45 -32.52
CA TYR A 505 7.13 3.19 -32.02
C TYR A 505 8.39 2.93 -32.86
N ASN A 506 8.70 1.67 -33.13
CA ASN A 506 9.86 1.28 -33.93
C ASN A 506 9.74 1.83 -35.37
N ILE A 507 8.54 1.77 -35.95
CA ILE A 507 8.27 2.34 -37.31
C ILE A 507 8.48 3.85 -37.26
N LEU A 508 7.90 4.58 -36.31
CA LEU A 508 7.98 6.04 -36.23
C LEU A 508 9.42 6.54 -35.97
N VAL A 509 10.17 5.85 -35.12
CA VAL A 509 11.58 6.21 -34.80
C VAL A 509 12.49 5.92 -35.98
N SER A 510 12.38 4.74 -36.63
CA SER A 510 13.16 4.40 -37.80
C SER A 510 12.88 5.32 -38.98
N TYR A 511 11.63 5.68 -39.18
CA TYR A 511 11.18 6.59 -40.22
C TYR A 511 11.72 8.01 -40.02
N LYS A 512 11.68 8.50 -38.77
CA LYS A 512 12.24 9.79 -38.38
C LYS A 512 13.76 9.88 -38.55
N SER A 513 14.50 8.79 -38.23
CA SER A 513 15.94 8.75 -38.43
C SER A 513 16.34 8.78 -39.89
N GLN A 514 15.57 8.16 -40.78
CA GLN A 514 15.83 8.14 -42.24
C GLN A 514 15.43 9.45 -42.93
N SER A 515 14.37 10.13 -42.49
CA SER A 515 14.00 11.45 -43.01
C SER A 515 15.10 12.49 -42.79
N LYS A 516 15.88 12.40 -41.74
CA LYS A 516 17.05 13.25 -41.47
C LYS A 516 18.24 12.98 -42.42
N LEU A 517 18.28 11.79 -43.05
CA LEU A 517 19.35 11.36 -43.94
C LEU A 517 19.02 11.59 -45.45
N GLY A 518 17.88 12.18 -45.80
CA GLY A 518 17.50 12.51 -47.14
C GLY A 518 17.27 11.34 -48.11
N LYS A 519 17.19 10.11 -47.66
CA LYS A 519 16.97 8.90 -48.43
C LYS A 519 15.58 8.32 -48.19
N LEU A 520 14.62 8.70 -49.01
CA LEU A 520 13.27 8.11 -49.09
C LEU A 520 13.34 6.84 -49.97
N ASN A 521 13.70 5.69 -49.41
CA ASN A 521 13.54 4.41 -50.10
C ASN A 521 12.22 3.76 -49.66
N THR A 522 11.34 3.53 -50.63
CA THR A 522 9.99 2.97 -50.50
C THR A 522 9.93 1.48 -50.13
N SER A 523 11.06 0.84 -49.90
CA SER A 523 11.15 -0.59 -49.51
C SER A 523 11.65 -0.75 -48.06
N PHE A 524 10.70 -0.63 -47.08
CA PHE A 524 10.97 -0.90 -45.69
C PHE A 524 10.98 -2.40 -45.37
N PRO A 525 12.08 -2.98 -44.88
CA PRO A 525 12.11 -4.37 -44.40
C PRO A 525 11.07 -4.58 -43.31
N LEU A 526 10.94 -3.68 -42.35
CA LEU A 526 9.99 -3.74 -41.22
C LEU A 526 8.51 -3.74 -41.61
N ILE A 527 8.11 -3.13 -42.76
CA ILE A 527 6.73 -3.15 -43.26
C ILE A 527 6.49 -4.38 -44.14
N LYS A 528 7.53 -4.87 -44.81
CA LYS A 528 7.46 -6.13 -45.59
C LYS A 528 7.31 -7.35 -44.67
N ASP A 529 8.00 -7.36 -43.55
CA ASP A 529 7.91 -8.43 -42.53
C ASP A 529 6.53 -8.51 -41.86
N LEU A 530 5.75 -7.40 -41.88
CA LEU A 530 4.41 -7.37 -41.31
C LEU A 530 3.31 -7.91 -42.24
N ASN A 531 3.60 -8.26 -43.51
CA ASN A 531 2.59 -8.64 -44.53
C ASN A 531 1.39 -7.68 -44.61
N PHE A 532 1.61 -6.39 -44.30
CA PHE A 532 0.58 -5.37 -44.17
C PHE A 532 0.68 -4.36 -45.30
N THR A 533 -0.23 -4.43 -46.25
CA THR A 533 -0.23 -3.63 -47.51
C THR A 533 -1.38 -2.63 -47.63
N SER A 534 -1.76 -1.94 -46.56
CA SER A 534 -2.79 -0.90 -46.68
C SER A 534 -2.18 0.38 -47.24
N GLN A 535 -2.58 0.75 -48.48
CA GLN A 535 -2.17 2.01 -49.11
C GLN A 535 -2.53 3.25 -48.28
N LYS A 536 -3.65 3.18 -47.53
CA LYS A 536 -4.08 4.23 -46.61
C LYS A 536 -3.11 4.40 -45.45
N PHE A 537 -2.57 3.30 -44.89
CA PHE A 537 -1.59 3.35 -43.83
C PHE A 537 -0.30 4.08 -44.26
N LEU A 538 0.21 3.74 -45.44
CA LEU A 538 1.40 4.38 -46.02
C LEU A 538 1.18 5.86 -46.33
N SER A 539 0.02 6.25 -46.83
CA SER A 539 -0.30 7.65 -47.11
C SER A 539 -0.36 8.50 -45.84
N VAL A 540 -0.97 7.98 -44.79
CA VAL A 540 -1.02 8.66 -43.47
C VAL A 540 0.35 8.72 -42.80
N LEU A 541 1.16 7.66 -42.93
CA LEU A 541 2.54 7.67 -42.45
C LEU A 541 3.38 8.75 -43.14
N ASN A 542 3.24 8.88 -44.48
CA ASN A 542 3.91 9.92 -45.24
C ASN A 542 3.41 11.34 -44.86
N SER A 543 2.13 11.52 -44.57
CA SER A 543 1.59 12.82 -44.15
C SER A 543 2.16 13.26 -42.76
N LEU A 544 2.47 12.31 -41.89
CA LEU A 544 3.12 12.59 -40.57
C LEU A 544 4.53 13.16 -40.73
N LEU A 545 5.25 12.82 -41.79
CA LEU A 545 6.60 13.36 -42.06
C LEU A 545 6.57 14.81 -42.50
N ASN A 546 5.46 15.30 -43.01
CA ASN A 546 5.29 16.69 -43.39
C ASN A 546 4.83 17.58 -42.21
N ASP A 547 4.53 17.01 -41.05
CA ASP A 547 4.11 17.75 -39.87
C ASP A 547 5.33 18.16 -39.01
N SER A 548 5.62 19.45 -38.99
CA SER A 548 6.75 20.02 -38.26
C SER A 548 6.67 19.80 -36.73
N LYS A 549 5.44 19.73 -36.19
CA LYS A 549 5.22 19.47 -34.75
C LYS A 549 5.54 18.02 -34.38
N PHE A 550 5.26 17.06 -35.28
CA PHE A 550 5.67 15.67 -35.05
C PHE A 550 7.20 15.51 -35.14
N LEU A 551 7.84 16.16 -36.08
CA LEU A 551 9.28 16.10 -36.28
C LEU A 551 10.07 16.72 -35.11
N SER A 552 9.49 17.67 -34.40
CA SER A 552 10.13 18.27 -33.21
C SER A 552 10.10 17.37 -31.96
N LEU A 553 9.22 16.36 -31.90
CA LEU A 553 9.11 15.46 -30.75
C LEU A 553 10.39 14.64 -30.59
N SER A 554 10.87 14.48 -29.35
CA SER A 554 11.96 13.53 -29.05
C SER A 554 11.47 12.07 -29.12
N SER A 555 12.38 11.10 -29.20
CA SER A 555 11.99 9.68 -29.15
C SER A 555 11.26 9.33 -27.86
N THR A 556 11.67 9.93 -26.73
CA THR A 556 10.97 9.81 -25.46
C THR A 556 9.59 10.47 -25.49
N GLY A 557 9.44 11.61 -26.17
CA GLY A 557 8.15 12.29 -26.36
C GLY A 557 7.17 11.47 -27.20
N ILE A 558 7.65 10.77 -28.23
CA ILE A 558 6.81 9.83 -29.02
C ILE A 558 6.33 8.67 -28.15
N LEU A 559 7.21 8.10 -27.32
CA LEU A 559 6.84 7.00 -26.42
C LEU A 559 5.79 7.43 -25.38
N LYS A 560 6.01 8.59 -24.74
CA LYS A 560 5.06 9.17 -23.78
C LYS A 560 3.70 9.39 -24.43
N PHE A 561 3.69 9.99 -25.61
CA PHE A 561 2.46 10.24 -26.35
C PHE A 561 1.72 8.96 -26.74
N LEU A 562 2.42 7.90 -27.19
CA LEU A 562 1.81 6.61 -27.52
C LEU A 562 1.19 5.93 -26.27
N ASN A 563 1.68 6.20 -25.09
CA ASN A 563 1.10 5.69 -23.86
C ASN A 563 -0.14 6.48 -23.42
N GLU A 564 -0.18 7.76 -23.69
CA GLU A 564 -1.27 8.68 -23.30
C GLU A 564 -2.39 8.78 -24.37
N ILE A 565 -2.20 8.23 -25.56
CA ILE A 565 -3.12 8.42 -26.70
C ILE A 565 -4.54 7.90 -26.43
N ASP A 566 -4.68 6.90 -25.58
CA ASP A 566 -5.99 6.34 -25.22
C ASP A 566 -6.79 7.28 -24.30
N GLN A 567 -6.11 8.20 -23.60
CA GLN A 567 -6.75 9.24 -22.77
C GLN A 567 -7.36 10.37 -23.62
N ILE A 568 -6.85 10.54 -24.83
CA ILE A 568 -7.29 11.60 -25.73
C ILE A 568 -8.59 11.18 -26.43
N ARG A 569 -9.73 11.70 -25.93
CA ARG A 569 -11.06 11.38 -26.46
C ARG A 569 -11.25 11.88 -27.90
N ILE A 570 -10.88 13.12 -28.18
CA ILE A 570 -10.90 13.73 -29.50
C ILE A 570 -9.55 14.38 -29.74
N PRO A 571 -8.71 13.83 -30.66
CA PRO A 571 -7.44 14.46 -31.00
C PRO A 571 -7.69 15.83 -31.63
N LYS A 572 -7.07 16.88 -31.07
CA LYS A 572 -7.21 18.26 -31.56
C LYS A 572 -6.13 18.63 -32.57
N ILE A 573 -5.05 17.88 -32.64
CA ILE A 573 -3.88 18.18 -33.46
C ILE A 573 -3.77 17.15 -34.60
N PRO A 574 -3.48 17.55 -35.85
CA PRO A 574 -3.45 16.64 -37.00
C PRO A 574 -2.60 15.39 -36.83
N TYR A 575 -1.37 15.51 -36.29
CA TYR A 575 -0.51 14.35 -36.10
C TYR A 575 -1.09 13.35 -35.07
N GLN A 576 -1.85 13.83 -34.09
CA GLN A 576 -2.52 12.96 -33.11
C GLN A 576 -3.60 12.09 -33.77
N CYS A 577 -4.37 12.67 -34.68
CA CYS A 577 -5.36 11.95 -35.46
C CYS A 577 -4.70 10.87 -36.33
N SER A 578 -3.61 11.22 -36.99
CA SER A 578 -2.83 10.32 -37.84
C SER A 578 -2.25 9.15 -37.04
N ILE A 579 -1.65 9.40 -35.89
CA ILE A 579 -1.09 8.33 -35.03
C ILE A 579 -2.21 7.43 -34.48
N LYS A 580 -3.35 7.99 -34.06
CA LYS A 580 -4.51 7.22 -33.59
C LYS A 580 -5.08 6.33 -34.70
N PHE A 581 -5.13 6.82 -35.94
CA PHE A 581 -5.54 6.04 -37.11
C PHE A 581 -4.55 4.88 -37.35
N LEU A 582 -3.24 5.14 -37.34
CA LEU A 582 -2.21 4.13 -37.55
C LEU A 582 -2.27 3.03 -36.48
N LEU A 583 -2.46 3.42 -35.20
CA LEU A 583 -2.68 2.47 -34.11
C LEU A 583 -3.89 1.57 -34.35
N ASN A 584 -5.02 2.15 -34.73
CA ASN A 584 -6.24 1.39 -34.93
C ASN A 584 -6.14 0.41 -36.11
N GLU A 585 -5.47 0.79 -37.20
CA GLU A 585 -5.27 -0.10 -38.35
C GLU A 585 -4.32 -1.27 -38.00
N LEU A 586 -3.20 -0.98 -37.33
CA LEU A 586 -2.30 -2.03 -36.81
C LEU A 586 -3.00 -2.93 -35.80
N ALA A 587 -3.82 -2.36 -34.92
CA ALA A 587 -4.56 -3.14 -33.92
C ALA A 587 -5.56 -4.11 -34.58
N LYS A 588 -6.25 -3.70 -35.64
CA LYS A 588 -7.15 -4.59 -36.40
C LYS A 588 -6.40 -5.76 -37.02
N PHE A 589 -5.22 -5.54 -37.57
CA PHE A 589 -4.38 -6.57 -38.14
C PHE A 589 -3.85 -7.53 -37.10
N GLU A 590 -3.21 -7.01 -36.05
CA GLU A 590 -2.65 -7.82 -34.99
C GLU A 590 -3.72 -8.58 -34.18
N LYS A 591 -4.94 -8.06 -34.06
CA LYS A 591 -6.07 -8.78 -33.44
C LYS A 591 -6.45 -10.04 -34.21
N LYS A 592 -6.35 -10.03 -35.55
CA LYS A 592 -6.55 -11.23 -36.35
C LYS A 592 -5.44 -12.26 -36.09
N ASN A 593 -4.18 -11.83 -36.09
CA ASN A 593 -3.03 -12.70 -35.79
C ASN A 593 -3.15 -13.29 -34.38
N GLN A 594 -3.47 -12.46 -33.38
CA GLN A 594 -3.67 -12.89 -32.01
C GLN A 594 -4.78 -13.97 -31.86
N THR A 595 -5.88 -13.86 -32.64
CA THR A 595 -6.94 -14.89 -32.58
C THR A 595 -6.45 -16.25 -33.10
N ILE A 596 -5.53 -16.26 -34.04
CA ILE A 596 -4.88 -17.49 -34.55
C ILE A 596 -3.91 -18.02 -33.51
N ASP A 597 -3.01 -17.16 -33.00
CA ASP A 597 -2.02 -17.52 -31.99
C ASP A 597 -2.70 -18.04 -30.72
N ASN A 598 -3.79 -17.41 -30.28
CA ASN A 598 -4.59 -17.85 -29.13
C ASN A 598 -5.13 -19.27 -29.31
N LYS A 599 -5.66 -19.60 -30.50
CA LYS A 599 -6.13 -20.97 -30.80
C LYS A 599 -4.99 -21.98 -30.78
N ILE A 600 -3.82 -21.62 -31.33
CA ILE A 600 -2.63 -22.48 -31.32
C ILE A 600 -2.19 -22.73 -29.86
N VAL A 601 -2.04 -21.69 -29.05
CA VAL A 601 -1.61 -21.83 -27.64
C VAL A 601 -2.63 -22.63 -26.84
N LYS A 602 -3.94 -22.47 -27.05
CA LYS A 602 -4.97 -23.28 -26.41
C LYS A 602 -4.86 -24.76 -26.77
N ASN A 603 -4.58 -25.06 -28.02
CA ASN A 603 -4.40 -26.46 -28.49
C ASN A 603 -3.12 -27.08 -27.92
N LEU A 604 -2.07 -26.29 -27.65
CA LEU A 604 -0.83 -26.71 -26.99
C LEU A 604 -1.01 -26.95 -25.48
N GLY A 605 -2.17 -26.67 -24.90
CA GLY A 605 -2.45 -26.82 -23.47
C GLY A 605 -2.40 -25.54 -22.66
N GLY A 606 -2.35 -24.37 -23.31
CA GLY A 606 -2.33 -23.04 -22.66
C GLY A 606 -0.98 -22.68 -22.05
N LEU A 607 -0.97 -21.83 -21.03
CA LEU A 607 0.23 -21.41 -20.32
C LEU A 607 0.69 -22.49 -19.34
N TYR A 608 1.99 -22.82 -19.39
CA TYR A 608 2.63 -23.73 -18.42
C TYR A 608 3.32 -22.91 -17.33
N ILE A 609 2.99 -23.18 -16.07
CA ILE A 609 3.57 -22.50 -14.91
C ILE A 609 4.50 -23.44 -14.17
N ILE A 610 5.72 -22.98 -13.92
CA ILE A 610 6.71 -23.65 -13.09
C ILE A 610 6.92 -22.79 -11.83
N GLY A 611 6.64 -23.37 -10.66
CA GLY A 611 7.06 -22.81 -9.37
C GLY A 611 8.41 -23.42 -8.97
N THR A 612 9.41 -22.60 -8.67
CA THR A 612 10.75 -23.10 -8.29
C THR A 612 10.85 -23.44 -6.81
N GLU A 613 9.94 -22.92 -6.00
CA GLU A 613 9.85 -23.15 -4.55
C GLU A 613 8.39 -22.94 -4.09
N ARG A 614 8.02 -23.48 -2.93
CA ARG A 614 6.79 -23.09 -2.24
C ARG A 614 7.04 -21.82 -1.44
N ASN A 615 6.09 -20.90 -1.51
CA ASN A 615 6.12 -19.68 -0.74
C ASN A 615 5.74 -19.91 0.72
N ASN A 616 6.02 -18.95 1.57
CA ASN A 616 5.62 -18.97 2.98
C ASN A 616 4.08 -19.01 3.15
N SER A 617 3.33 -18.52 2.17
CA SER A 617 1.86 -18.54 2.18
C SER A 617 1.30 -19.30 0.99
N ARG A 618 0.32 -20.19 1.24
CA ARG A 618 -0.46 -20.91 0.22
C ARG A 618 -1.17 -19.96 -0.74
N ARG A 619 -1.51 -18.78 -0.27
CA ARG A 619 -2.15 -17.73 -1.04
C ARG A 619 -1.27 -17.29 -2.24
N ILE A 620 0.02 -17.06 -2.01
CA ILE A 620 0.97 -16.66 -3.05
C ILE A 620 1.13 -17.79 -4.09
N ASP A 621 1.20 -19.04 -3.64
CA ASP A 621 1.23 -20.19 -4.54
C ASP A 621 -0.03 -20.28 -5.41
N ASN A 622 -1.21 -20.03 -4.82
CA ASN A 622 -2.48 -19.99 -5.56
C ASN A 622 -2.56 -18.82 -6.53
N GLN A 623 -1.99 -17.67 -6.20
CA GLN A 623 -1.86 -16.52 -7.11
C GLN A 623 -0.97 -16.83 -8.30
N LEU A 624 0.15 -17.53 -8.09
CA LEU A 624 1.02 -18.00 -9.17
C LEU A 624 0.27 -18.99 -10.08
N ARG A 625 -0.35 -20.03 -9.51
CA ARG A 625 -1.20 -20.98 -10.26
C ARG A 625 -2.34 -20.27 -10.99
N GLY A 626 -2.92 -19.24 -10.39
CA GLY A 626 -4.02 -18.45 -10.96
C GLY A 626 -3.64 -17.58 -12.17
N ARG A 627 -2.35 -17.55 -12.55
CA ARG A 627 -1.93 -16.86 -13.78
C ARG A 627 -2.27 -17.65 -15.06
N CYS A 628 -2.55 -18.95 -14.96
CA CYS A 628 -3.08 -19.78 -16.06
C CYS A 628 -4.50 -20.28 -15.77
N GLY A 629 -5.17 -20.82 -16.78
CA GLY A 629 -6.53 -21.36 -16.67
C GLY A 629 -7.60 -20.29 -16.46
N ARG A 630 -7.46 -19.09 -17.04
CA ARG A 630 -8.38 -17.96 -16.90
C ARG A 630 -9.56 -18.09 -17.87
N GLN A 631 -10.76 -17.73 -17.43
CA GLN A 631 -12.00 -17.74 -18.24
C GLN A 631 -12.26 -19.07 -18.99
N GLY A 632 -11.90 -20.20 -18.38
CA GLY A 632 -12.06 -21.52 -18.99
C GLY A 632 -10.97 -21.89 -20.02
N ASP A 633 -9.88 -21.14 -20.09
CA ASP A 633 -8.73 -21.52 -20.91
C ASP A 633 -7.96 -22.68 -20.27
N PRO A 634 -7.31 -23.55 -21.08
CA PRO A 634 -6.45 -24.59 -20.56
C PRO A 634 -5.18 -23.97 -19.94
N GLY A 635 -4.55 -24.71 -19.06
CA GLY A 635 -3.30 -24.34 -18.42
C GLY A 635 -2.78 -25.47 -17.55
N THR A 636 -1.48 -25.46 -17.28
CA THR A 636 -0.83 -26.47 -16.45
C THR A 636 0.08 -25.81 -15.44
N SER A 637 0.12 -26.31 -14.20
CA SER A 637 1.06 -25.84 -13.19
C SER A 637 1.79 -27.00 -12.53
N ARG A 638 3.06 -26.80 -12.18
CA ARG A 638 3.88 -27.73 -11.41
C ARG A 638 4.90 -26.99 -10.56
N PHE A 639 5.15 -27.48 -9.36
CA PHE A 639 6.21 -26.98 -8.47
C PHE A 639 7.39 -27.96 -8.44
N PHE A 640 8.60 -27.40 -8.44
CA PHE A 640 9.87 -28.09 -8.31
C PHE A 640 10.52 -27.66 -7.01
N LEU A 641 10.72 -28.58 -6.09
CA LEU A 641 11.11 -28.33 -4.72
C LEU A 641 12.41 -29.06 -4.38
N SER A 642 13.15 -28.55 -3.42
CA SER A 642 14.32 -29.17 -2.82
C SER A 642 14.18 -29.26 -1.31
N LEU A 643 14.82 -30.27 -0.69
CA LEU A 643 14.90 -30.34 0.77
C LEU A 643 15.70 -29.20 1.39
N GLU A 644 16.51 -28.51 0.59
CA GLU A 644 17.29 -27.35 1.00
C GLU A 644 16.49 -26.05 0.96
N ASP A 645 15.29 -26.04 0.35
CA ASP A 645 14.45 -24.83 0.29
C ASP A 645 14.11 -24.32 1.70
N SER A 646 14.03 -23.00 1.85
CA SER A 646 13.89 -22.31 3.14
C SER A 646 12.70 -22.82 3.99
N LEU A 647 11.59 -23.17 3.34
CA LEU A 647 10.40 -23.68 4.02
C LEU A 647 10.67 -25.06 4.68
N PHE A 648 11.36 -25.97 3.98
CA PHE A 648 11.75 -27.27 4.53
C PHE A 648 12.81 -27.13 5.63
N ARG A 649 13.79 -26.27 5.44
CA ARG A 649 14.88 -26.05 6.38
C ARG A 649 14.38 -25.49 7.71
N ASN A 650 13.49 -24.49 7.66
CA ASN A 650 13.05 -23.76 8.84
C ASN A 650 11.88 -24.45 9.58
N PHE A 651 10.99 -25.12 8.86
CA PHE A 651 9.73 -25.64 9.41
C PHE A 651 9.53 -27.15 9.18
N GLY A 652 10.42 -27.80 8.45
CA GLY A 652 10.43 -29.26 8.28
C GLY A 652 10.86 -29.98 9.58
N SER A 653 10.19 -31.10 9.91
CA SER A 653 10.63 -31.90 11.07
C SER A 653 11.95 -32.60 10.74
N SER A 654 12.92 -32.56 11.66
CA SER A 654 14.21 -33.23 11.52
C SER A 654 14.11 -34.74 11.23
N LYS A 655 13.06 -35.37 11.75
CA LYS A 655 12.75 -36.78 11.48
C LYS A 655 12.37 -37.03 10.02
N LEU A 656 11.66 -36.11 9.39
CA LEU A 656 11.22 -36.17 8.00
C LEU A 656 12.40 -35.92 7.06
N GLN A 657 13.29 -35.00 7.40
CA GLN A 657 14.53 -34.76 6.65
C GLN A 657 15.44 -35.96 6.64
N GLY A 658 15.67 -36.60 7.79
CA GLY A 658 16.51 -37.80 7.91
C GLY A 658 15.94 -39.02 7.19
N PHE A 659 14.61 -39.22 7.25
CA PHE A 659 13.94 -40.31 6.54
C PHE A 659 14.01 -40.16 5.01
N MET A 660 13.91 -38.91 4.54
CA MET A 660 13.91 -38.60 3.11
C MET A 660 15.30 -38.58 2.49
N GLN A 661 16.33 -38.16 3.19
CA GLN A 661 17.72 -38.25 2.73
C GLN A 661 18.13 -39.68 2.41
N ASN A 662 17.54 -40.66 3.08
CA ASN A 662 17.83 -42.07 2.85
C ASN A 662 16.97 -42.74 1.73
N GLN A 663 15.84 -42.11 1.35
CA GLN A 663 14.93 -42.68 0.33
C GLN A 663 15.06 -42.01 -1.05
N LEU A 664 15.60 -40.79 -1.13
CA LEU A 664 15.82 -40.12 -2.41
C LEU A 664 17.02 -40.70 -3.13
N LEU A 665 16.78 -41.28 -4.28
CA LEU A 665 17.82 -41.59 -5.26
C LEU A 665 18.33 -40.28 -5.83
N ASP A 666 19.67 -40.17 -6.02
CA ASP A 666 20.35 -38.91 -6.27
C ASP A 666 19.79 -38.08 -7.45
N ASP A 667 19.20 -38.66 -8.46
CA ASP A 667 18.76 -37.96 -9.67
C ASP A 667 17.23 -38.01 -9.95
N LEU A 668 16.42 -38.72 -9.18
CA LEU A 668 15.01 -38.90 -9.47
C LEU A 668 14.10 -38.07 -8.56
N PRO A 669 13.08 -37.36 -9.10
CA PRO A 669 12.10 -36.67 -8.29
C PRO A 669 11.22 -37.64 -7.51
N LEU A 670 10.90 -37.30 -6.27
CA LEU A 670 9.93 -38.02 -5.46
C LEU A 670 8.56 -37.33 -5.56
N GLU A 671 7.54 -38.07 -6.01
CA GLU A 671 6.14 -37.65 -5.92
C GLU A 671 5.50 -38.34 -4.72
N SER A 672 5.14 -37.61 -3.67
CA SER A 672 4.53 -38.16 -2.48
C SER A 672 3.45 -37.25 -1.91
N ASN A 673 2.24 -37.77 -1.77
CA ASN A 673 1.13 -37.06 -1.11
C ASN A 673 1.41 -36.75 0.36
N LEU A 674 2.29 -37.55 1.02
CA LEU A 674 2.71 -37.28 2.40
C LEU A 674 3.57 -36.02 2.48
N LEU A 675 4.44 -35.78 1.50
CA LEU A 675 5.28 -34.60 1.40
C LEU A 675 4.46 -33.35 1.18
N THR A 676 3.53 -33.41 0.24
CA THR A 676 2.63 -32.27 -0.03
C THR A 676 1.84 -31.88 1.23
N LYS A 677 1.30 -32.87 1.96
CA LYS A 677 0.59 -32.61 3.23
C LYS A 677 1.50 -32.02 4.32
N SER A 678 2.75 -32.48 4.40
CA SER A 678 3.71 -31.93 5.39
C SER A 678 4.11 -30.49 5.06
N LEU A 679 4.24 -30.15 3.77
CA LEU A 679 4.46 -28.78 3.29
C LEU A 679 3.27 -27.89 3.57
N ASP A 680 2.05 -28.33 3.28
CA ASP A 680 0.84 -27.58 3.59
C ASP A 680 0.72 -27.30 5.10
N ALA A 681 1.11 -28.28 5.95
CA ALA A 681 1.15 -28.08 7.40
C ALA A 681 2.26 -27.10 7.82
N ALA A 682 3.43 -27.11 7.17
CA ALA A 682 4.51 -26.16 7.41
C ALA A 682 4.07 -24.73 7.02
N GLN A 683 3.49 -24.56 5.82
CA GLN A 683 2.96 -23.26 5.38
C GLN A 683 1.89 -22.74 6.35
N LYS A 684 0.99 -23.61 6.82
CA LYS A 684 -0.04 -23.21 7.76
C LYS A 684 0.55 -22.67 9.08
N ARG A 685 1.61 -23.29 9.60
CA ARG A 685 2.31 -22.80 10.80
C ARG A 685 2.96 -21.42 10.58
N VAL A 686 3.53 -21.20 9.38
CA VAL A 686 4.09 -19.87 9.05
C VAL A 686 2.97 -18.84 8.96
N GLU A 687 1.87 -19.15 8.27
CA GLU A 687 0.69 -18.28 8.16
C GLU A 687 0.12 -17.92 9.54
N GLU A 688 0.03 -18.91 10.46
CA GLU A 688 -0.44 -18.70 11.84
C GLU A 688 0.51 -17.76 12.61
N ARG A 689 1.83 -17.97 12.52
CA ARG A 689 2.82 -17.09 13.16
C ARG A 689 2.72 -15.65 12.64
N ASP A 690 2.64 -15.48 11.34
CA ASP A 690 2.57 -14.17 10.71
C ASP A 690 1.22 -13.46 11.03
N TYR A 691 0.13 -14.24 11.16
CA TYR A 691 -1.16 -13.74 11.67
C TYR A 691 -1.04 -13.25 13.11
N ASP A 692 -0.40 -14.03 13.99
CA ASP A 692 -0.20 -13.64 15.38
C ASP A 692 0.61 -12.33 15.48
N GLY A 693 1.63 -12.17 14.64
CA GLY A 693 2.41 -10.92 14.54
C GLY A 693 1.54 -9.71 14.12
N ARG A 694 0.71 -9.86 13.10
CA ARG A 694 -0.20 -8.78 12.66
C ARG A 694 -1.28 -8.48 13.68
N LYS A 695 -1.80 -9.51 14.35
CA LYS A 695 -2.77 -9.36 15.44
C LYS A 695 -2.16 -8.61 16.62
N TYR A 696 -0.93 -8.97 17.02
CA TYR A 696 -0.20 -8.25 18.04
C TYR A 696 -0.07 -6.75 17.69
N LEU A 697 0.35 -6.45 16.47
CA LEU A 697 0.44 -5.07 16.00
C LEU A 697 -0.91 -4.34 16.08
N PHE A 698 -1.98 -4.99 15.64
CA PHE A 698 -3.34 -4.42 15.67
C PHE A 698 -3.83 -4.20 17.10
N ASP A 699 -3.69 -5.17 18.00
CA ASP A 699 -4.18 -5.09 19.38
C ASP A 699 -3.54 -3.91 20.15
N TYR A 700 -2.24 -3.64 19.92
CA TYR A 700 -1.54 -2.50 20.53
C TYR A 700 -1.90 -1.17 19.84
N ASP A 701 -1.97 -1.14 18.52
CA ASP A 701 -2.31 0.11 17.79
C ASP A 701 -3.79 0.47 17.93
N ASP A 702 -4.73 -0.46 18.18
CA ASP A 702 -6.14 -0.14 18.44
C ASP A 702 -6.32 0.75 19.69
N ILE A 703 -5.50 0.52 20.71
CA ILE A 703 -5.50 1.35 21.91
C ILE A 703 -5.05 2.77 21.56
N LEU A 704 -3.97 2.90 20.80
CA LEU A 704 -3.46 4.17 20.32
C LEU A 704 -4.45 4.84 19.34
N ASN A 705 -5.13 4.06 18.51
CA ASN A 705 -6.09 4.55 17.54
C ASN A 705 -7.30 5.22 18.18
N LYS A 706 -7.78 4.70 19.32
CA LYS A 706 -8.85 5.35 20.10
C LYS A 706 -8.42 6.73 20.57
N GLN A 707 -7.19 6.87 21.05
CA GLN A 707 -6.61 8.15 21.47
C GLN A 707 -6.37 9.08 20.27
N ARG A 708 -5.86 8.54 19.15
CA ARG A 708 -5.65 9.28 17.89
C ARG A 708 -6.95 9.87 17.37
N ASN A 709 -8.02 9.11 17.35
CA ASN A 709 -9.32 9.57 16.89
C ASN A 709 -9.87 10.73 17.72
N ILE A 710 -9.66 10.71 19.05
CA ILE A 710 -10.04 11.83 19.91
C ILE A 710 -9.23 13.09 19.55
N VAL A 711 -7.90 12.97 19.47
CA VAL A 711 -7.01 14.09 19.17
C VAL A 711 -7.27 14.68 17.79
N TYR A 712 -7.44 13.82 16.78
CA TYR A 712 -7.70 14.26 15.40
C TYR A 712 -9.08 14.89 15.24
N TYR A 713 -10.10 14.37 15.94
CA TYR A 713 -11.42 14.99 15.97
C TYR A 713 -11.38 16.38 16.63
N GLU A 714 -10.73 16.51 17.79
CA GLU A 714 -10.55 17.81 18.46
C GLU A 714 -9.80 18.79 17.56
N ARG A 715 -8.70 18.33 16.94
CA ARG A 715 -7.90 19.12 16.02
C ARG A 715 -8.71 19.60 14.81
N ARG A 716 -9.53 18.75 14.25
CA ARG A 716 -10.44 19.10 13.13
C ARG A 716 -11.44 20.16 13.56
N LYS A 717 -12.05 19.99 14.72
CA LYS A 717 -12.98 20.96 15.30
C LYS A 717 -12.33 22.32 15.52
N LEU A 718 -11.07 22.36 15.98
CA LEU A 718 -10.31 23.59 16.13
C LEU A 718 -10.06 24.30 14.80
N LEU A 719 -9.75 23.56 13.74
CA LEU A 719 -9.57 24.11 12.40
C LEU A 719 -10.88 24.68 11.81
N GLU A 720 -12.02 24.04 12.07
CA GLU A 720 -13.34 24.43 11.57
C GLU A 720 -13.96 25.60 12.36
N SER A 721 -13.55 25.81 13.62
CA SER A 721 -14.12 26.84 14.51
C SER A 721 -13.72 28.25 14.07
N GLN A 722 -14.65 29.15 14.03
CA GLN A 722 -14.40 30.59 13.78
C GLN A 722 -13.84 31.31 15.01
N SER A 723 -14.23 30.91 16.22
CA SER A 723 -13.80 31.49 17.49
C SER A 723 -13.46 30.39 18.48
N LEU A 724 -12.31 30.49 19.13
CA LEU A 724 -11.81 29.56 20.14
C LEU A 724 -11.86 30.12 21.57
N ARG A 725 -12.47 31.27 21.75
CA ARG A 725 -12.61 31.95 23.05
C ARG A 725 -13.15 31.03 24.15
N GLU A 726 -14.26 30.37 23.89
CA GLU A 726 -14.89 29.46 24.86
C GLU A 726 -13.97 28.27 25.21
N THR A 727 -13.21 27.78 24.25
CA THR A 727 -12.25 26.68 24.45
C THR A 727 -11.10 27.10 25.36
N ILE A 728 -10.53 28.31 25.17
CA ILE A 728 -9.44 28.81 26.01
C ILE A 728 -9.95 29.08 27.43
N LEU A 729 -11.13 29.70 27.57
CA LEU A 729 -11.74 29.93 28.87
C LEU A 729 -12.02 28.62 29.62
N ALA A 730 -12.53 27.61 28.94
CA ALA A 730 -12.76 26.28 29.51
C ALA A 730 -11.44 25.59 29.93
N TYR A 731 -10.37 25.74 29.15
CA TYR A 731 -9.04 25.23 29.51
C TYR A 731 -8.48 25.96 30.75
N GLY A 732 -8.59 27.29 30.80
CA GLY A 732 -8.18 28.06 31.97
C GLY A 732 -8.94 27.68 33.24
N GLU A 733 -10.26 27.53 33.16
CA GLU A 733 -11.07 27.03 34.29
C GLU A 733 -10.60 25.65 34.78
N GLN A 734 -10.27 24.75 33.84
CA GLN A 734 -9.80 23.42 34.19
C GLN A 734 -8.41 23.47 34.86
N VAL A 735 -7.49 24.26 34.33
CA VAL A 735 -6.17 24.48 34.90
C VAL A 735 -6.26 25.05 36.34
N ILE A 736 -7.15 25.99 36.58
CA ILE A 736 -7.39 26.52 37.92
C ILE A 736 -7.93 25.45 38.87
N LYS A 737 -8.86 24.59 38.40
CA LYS A 737 -9.34 23.47 39.19
C LYS A 737 -8.23 22.48 39.51
N ASP A 738 -7.39 22.15 38.53
CA ASP A 738 -6.25 21.23 38.70
C ASP A 738 -5.24 21.78 39.72
N ILE A 739 -4.90 23.08 39.68
CA ILE A 739 -4.03 23.73 40.62
C ILE A 739 -4.62 23.70 42.03
N ILE A 740 -5.90 23.98 42.22
CA ILE A 740 -6.57 23.95 43.53
C ILE A 740 -6.60 22.55 44.12
N THR A 741 -6.77 21.55 43.26
CA THR A 741 -6.71 20.14 43.73
C THR A 741 -5.29 19.75 44.20
N LEU A 742 -4.25 20.21 43.50
CA LEU A 742 -2.84 20.01 43.91
C LEU A 742 -2.51 20.74 45.21
N LEU A 743 -3.02 21.97 45.43
CA LEU A 743 -2.81 22.71 46.67
C LEU A 743 -3.48 22.08 47.91
N LYS A 744 -4.50 21.23 47.70
CA LYS A 744 -5.16 20.46 48.78
C LYS A 744 -4.37 19.24 49.21
N ASP A 745 -3.41 18.76 48.43
CA ASP A 745 -2.61 17.59 48.76
C ASP A 745 -1.50 18.00 49.77
N PRO A 746 -1.49 17.41 51.00
CA PRO A 746 -0.53 17.77 52.03
C PRO A 746 0.94 17.48 51.65
N LYS A 747 1.19 16.73 50.60
CA LYS A 747 2.53 16.45 50.09
C LYS A 747 3.12 17.63 49.29
N PHE A 748 2.28 18.46 48.75
CA PHE A 748 2.69 19.69 48.08
C PHE A 748 2.57 20.84 49.12
N ASN A 749 3.66 21.14 49.80
CA ASN A 749 3.74 22.35 50.62
C ASN A 749 3.23 23.54 49.85
N LYS A 750 2.39 24.39 50.47
CA LYS A 750 1.75 25.60 49.94
C LYS A 750 2.67 26.45 49.02
N ASN A 751 3.05 25.88 47.86
CA ASN A 751 3.87 26.60 46.92
C ASN A 751 2.94 27.50 46.06
N SER A 752 2.80 28.75 46.50
CA SER A 752 2.29 29.86 45.67
C SER A 752 3.01 29.97 44.32
N SER A 753 4.17 29.34 44.17
CA SER A 753 4.99 29.33 42.96
C SER A 753 4.25 28.84 41.69
N LEU A 754 3.31 27.90 41.80
CA LEU A 754 2.51 27.45 40.65
C LEU A 754 1.52 28.52 40.17
N ILE A 755 0.94 29.26 41.11
CA ILE A 755 0.03 30.37 40.80
C ILE A 755 0.85 31.56 40.27
N GLU A 756 2.00 31.85 40.87
CA GLU A 756 2.92 32.87 40.44
C GLU A 756 3.48 32.58 39.02
N ASP A 757 3.78 31.33 38.69
CA ASP A 757 4.24 30.92 37.36
C ASP A 757 3.15 31.10 36.30
N LEU A 758 1.87 30.90 36.66
CA LEU A 758 0.76 31.10 35.74
C LEU A 758 0.47 32.61 35.49
N PHE A 759 0.54 33.46 36.51
CA PHE A 759 0.10 34.89 36.48
C PHE A 759 1.23 35.92 36.64
N LYS A 760 2.47 35.55 36.42
CA LYS A 760 3.79 36.16 36.70
C LYS A 760 3.89 37.69 36.85
N THR A 761 3.00 38.48 36.32
CA THR A 761 3.10 39.95 36.34
C THR A 761 2.00 40.68 37.09
N ARG A 762 0.85 40.10 37.38
CA ARG A 762 -0.31 40.78 37.96
C ARG A 762 -0.51 40.54 39.46
N LEU A 763 -0.21 39.29 39.91
CA LEU A 763 -0.38 38.92 41.33
C LEU A 763 0.66 39.57 42.24
N VAL A 764 1.87 39.82 41.74
CA VAL A 764 2.95 40.50 42.49
C VAL A 764 2.58 41.97 42.85
N SER A 765 1.68 42.60 42.11
CA SER A 765 1.23 43.96 42.39
C SER A 765 0.15 44.06 43.46
N LEU A 766 -0.46 42.96 43.89
CA LEU A 766 -1.70 43.02 44.69
C LEU A 766 -1.50 42.65 46.17
N ASN A 767 -0.32 42.27 46.67
CA ASN A 767 -0.03 41.98 48.10
C ASN A 767 -1.15 41.18 48.85
N TYR A 768 -1.90 40.32 48.14
CA TYR A 768 -3.01 39.59 48.71
C TYR A 768 -2.49 38.29 49.34
N ASP A 769 -2.82 38.04 50.58
CA ASP A 769 -2.52 36.80 51.32
C ASP A 769 -3.43 35.65 50.82
N LEU A 770 -3.08 35.06 49.67
CA LEU A 770 -3.83 33.94 49.04
C LEU A 770 -4.02 32.75 50.01
N ASN A 771 -3.22 32.73 51.13
CA ASN A 771 -3.26 31.66 52.14
C ASN A 771 -4.48 31.71 53.05
N ASN A 772 -5.21 32.86 53.10
CA ASN A 772 -6.33 33.09 53.98
C ASN A 772 -7.72 32.86 53.33
N LEU A 773 -7.76 32.59 52.00
CA LEU A 773 -9.00 32.41 51.30
C LEU A 773 -9.50 30.95 51.38
N ASP A 774 -10.83 30.76 51.50
CA ASP A 774 -11.45 29.46 51.36
C ASP A 774 -11.28 28.96 49.90
N SER A 775 -11.31 27.64 49.72
CA SER A 775 -11.07 27.00 48.40
C SER A 775 -12.07 27.45 47.33
N PHE A 776 -13.26 27.86 47.72
CA PHE A 776 -14.28 28.39 46.79
C PHE A 776 -13.98 29.85 46.41
N GLU A 777 -13.60 30.68 47.37
CA GLU A 777 -13.21 32.08 47.17
C GLU A 777 -11.94 32.15 46.34
N LEU A 778 -10.95 31.32 46.58
CA LEU A 778 -9.72 31.22 45.81
C LEU A 778 -10.01 30.84 44.37
N LYS A 779 -10.91 29.86 44.14
CA LYS A 779 -11.31 29.49 42.80
C LYS A 779 -11.96 30.63 42.05
N THR A 780 -12.91 31.32 42.68
CA THR A 780 -13.63 32.43 42.07
C THR A 780 -12.71 33.59 41.72
N TYR A 781 -11.79 33.91 42.66
CA TYR A 781 -10.79 34.95 42.46
C TYR A 781 -9.84 34.66 41.32
N LEU A 782 -9.24 33.47 41.30
CA LEU A 782 -8.32 33.05 40.22
C LEU A 782 -9.01 32.99 38.84
N PHE A 783 -10.29 32.62 38.81
CA PHE A 783 -11.05 32.58 37.56
C PHE A 783 -11.33 34.00 37.05
N GLN A 784 -11.67 34.95 37.96
CA GLN A 784 -11.85 36.38 37.60
C GLN A 784 -10.57 36.99 37.08
N GLU A 785 -9.42 36.73 37.76
CA GLU A 785 -8.11 37.22 37.29
C GLU A 785 -7.70 36.61 35.94
N PHE A 786 -7.96 35.32 35.73
CA PHE A 786 -7.75 34.70 34.43
C PHE A 786 -8.58 35.35 33.33
N TRP A 787 -9.86 35.60 33.61
CA TRP A 787 -10.76 36.20 32.64
C TRP A 787 -10.33 37.64 32.30
N LEU A 788 -9.96 38.43 33.30
CA LEU A 788 -9.43 39.79 33.10
C LEU A 788 -8.13 39.79 32.31
N SER A 789 -7.23 38.87 32.62
CA SER A 789 -5.97 38.69 31.89
C SER A 789 -6.19 38.31 30.44
N TYR A 790 -7.15 37.41 30.17
CA TYR A 790 -7.55 37.04 28.81
C TYR A 790 -8.10 38.26 28.05
N GLU A 791 -9.06 39.03 28.62
CA GLU A 791 -9.61 40.22 27.94
C GLU A 791 -8.56 41.30 27.72
N ALA A 792 -7.61 41.47 28.64
CA ALA A 792 -6.49 42.37 28.43
C ALA A 792 -5.62 41.96 27.24
N LYS A 793 -5.36 40.65 27.10
CA LYS A 793 -4.64 40.08 25.94
C LYS A 793 -5.42 40.29 24.63
N VAL A 794 -6.73 40.07 24.66
CA VAL A 794 -7.57 40.31 23.49
C VAL A 794 -7.43 41.76 23.02
N LEU A 795 -7.49 42.72 23.94
CA LEU A 795 -7.32 44.16 23.62
C LEU A 795 -5.92 44.45 23.07
N GLU A 796 -4.86 43.89 23.67
CA GLU A 796 -3.47 44.08 23.23
C GLU A 796 -3.28 43.65 21.77
N PHE A 797 -3.79 42.47 21.39
CA PHE A 797 -3.69 41.95 20.04
C PHE A 797 -4.59 42.66 19.04
N GLU A 798 -5.82 43.02 19.42
CA GLU A 798 -6.77 43.69 18.54
C GLU A 798 -6.35 45.19 18.24
N ILE A 799 -5.60 45.83 19.12
CA ILE A 799 -4.99 47.16 18.86
C ILE A 799 -3.97 47.07 17.72
N CYS A 800 -3.22 45.98 17.63
CA CYS A 800 -2.23 45.79 16.56
C CYS A 800 -2.89 45.49 15.23
N GLN A 801 -3.82 44.54 15.20
CA GLN A 801 -4.56 44.14 14.00
C GLN A 801 -5.85 43.44 14.38
N ILE A 802 -6.96 43.87 13.78
CA ILE A 802 -8.29 43.29 14.01
C ILE A 802 -8.30 41.82 13.58
N GLY A 803 -8.72 40.93 14.48
CA GLY A 803 -8.79 39.50 14.24
C GLY A 803 -7.48 38.71 14.46
N LEU A 804 -6.36 39.41 14.82
CA LEU A 804 -5.07 38.76 15.07
C LEU A 804 -5.15 37.74 16.22
N ILE A 805 -5.88 38.08 17.27
CA ILE A 805 -6.05 37.20 18.43
C ILE A 805 -6.65 35.85 18.03
N ARG A 806 -7.61 35.81 17.10
CA ARG A 806 -8.26 34.57 16.66
C ARG A 806 -7.31 33.63 15.91
N SER A 807 -6.42 34.20 15.12
CA SER A 807 -5.35 33.45 14.47
C SER A 807 -4.31 32.93 15.47
N PHE A 808 -3.97 33.77 16.47
CA PHE A 808 -3.03 33.40 17.53
C PHE A 808 -3.60 32.26 18.41
N GLU A 809 -4.85 32.39 18.88
CA GLU A 809 -5.54 31.35 19.65
C GLU A 809 -5.48 30.00 18.94
N ARG A 810 -5.78 29.96 17.63
CA ARG A 810 -5.72 28.74 16.82
C ARG A 810 -4.30 28.19 16.73
N THR A 811 -3.34 29.03 16.43
CA THR A 811 -1.94 28.62 16.25
C THR A 811 -1.36 28.04 17.53
N ILE A 812 -1.59 28.68 18.68
CA ILE A 812 -1.03 28.21 19.95
C ILE A 812 -1.67 26.88 20.40
N ILE A 813 -2.98 26.72 20.22
CA ILE A 813 -3.66 25.47 20.59
C ILE A 813 -3.17 24.32 19.69
N LEU A 814 -3.07 24.54 18.37
CA LEU A 814 -2.57 23.54 17.44
C LEU A 814 -1.12 23.17 17.75
N TYR A 815 -0.26 24.15 18.01
CA TYR A 815 1.15 23.95 18.31
C TYR A 815 1.34 23.03 19.52
N TYR A 816 0.69 23.33 20.65
CA TYR A 816 0.80 22.50 21.86
C TYR A 816 0.16 21.12 21.68
N THR A 817 -0.94 21.02 20.95
CA THR A 817 -1.59 19.75 20.65
C THR A 817 -0.67 18.86 19.81
N ASP A 818 0.00 19.42 18.81
CA ASP A 818 0.87 18.68 17.90
C ASP A 818 2.18 18.23 18.59
N ILE A 819 2.82 19.08 19.37
CA ILE A 819 4.01 18.73 20.15
C ILE A 819 3.70 17.61 21.13
N ALA A 820 2.67 17.80 21.94
CA ALA A 820 2.34 16.82 22.95
C ALA A 820 1.83 15.48 22.36
N TRP A 821 1.26 15.50 21.15
CA TRP A 821 0.91 14.28 20.46
C TRP A 821 2.18 13.53 20.00
N LYS A 822 3.17 14.22 19.48
CA LYS A 822 4.47 13.63 19.10
C LYS A 822 5.18 13.01 20.30
N GLU A 823 5.27 13.75 21.42
CA GLU A 823 5.85 13.21 22.67
C GLU A 823 5.07 11.98 23.18
N HIS A 824 3.75 12.01 23.05
CA HIS A 824 2.92 10.89 23.48
C HIS A 824 3.20 9.64 22.63
N LEU A 825 3.34 9.78 21.31
CA LEU A 825 3.72 8.67 20.42
C LEU A 825 5.06 8.05 20.82
N GLN A 826 6.06 8.86 21.19
CA GLN A 826 7.35 8.37 21.66
C GLN A 826 7.23 7.61 22.99
N LYS A 827 6.50 8.17 23.98
CA LYS A 827 6.26 7.54 25.27
C LYS A 827 5.52 6.21 25.13
N ILE A 828 4.54 6.14 24.21
CA ILE A 828 3.81 4.89 23.91
C ILE A 828 4.71 3.85 23.24
N ALA A 829 5.61 4.25 22.34
CA ALA A 829 6.57 3.33 21.75
C ALA A 829 7.49 2.70 22.80
N LEU A 830 8.06 3.53 23.68
CA LEU A 830 8.88 3.06 24.80
C LEU A 830 8.09 2.15 25.77
N LEU A 831 6.84 2.50 26.06
CA LEU A 831 5.97 1.68 26.90
C LEU A 831 5.73 0.30 26.29
N ARG A 832 5.45 0.23 24.96
CA ARG A 832 5.23 -1.03 24.24
C ARG A 832 6.42 -1.97 24.36
N ASP A 833 7.63 -1.43 24.23
CA ASP A 833 8.86 -2.22 24.34
C ASP A 833 9.11 -2.67 25.78
N ALA A 834 8.82 -1.83 26.77
CA ALA A 834 9.00 -2.13 28.20
C ALA A 834 7.98 -3.15 28.73
N VAL A 835 6.73 -3.11 28.29
CA VAL A 835 5.65 -3.97 28.80
C VAL A 835 5.89 -5.45 28.49
N GLY A 836 6.61 -5.78 27.42
CA GLY A 836 6.99 -7.16 27.08
C GLY A 836 7.69 -7.90 28.22
N TRP A 837 8.53 -7.22 28.98
CA TRP A 837 9.27 -7.79 30.12
C TRP A 837 8.39 -8.17 31.32
N ARG A 838 7.19 -7.57 31.43
CA ARG A 838 6.26 -7.86 32.54
C ARG A 838 5.58 -9.22 32.42
N SER A 839 5.64 -9.85 31.26
CA SER A 839 5.19 -11.23 31.05
C SER A 839 5.90 -12.22 31.98
N TYR A 840 7.16 -11.96 32.33
CA TYR A 840 7.91 -12.76 33.30
C TYR A 840 7.30 -12.71 34.72
N GLY A 841 6.56 -11.63 35.04
CA GLY A 841 5.81 -11.47 36.29
C GLY A 841 4.39 -12.04 36.24
N GLN A 842 4.07 -12.88 35.26
CA GLN A 842 2.74 -13.49 35.05
C GLN A 842 1.60 -12.45 34.82
N ARG A 843 1.92 -11.20 34.44
CA ARG A 843 0.94 -10.19 34.10
C ARG A 843 0.67 -10.21 32.60
N ASN A 844 -0.56 -9.90 32.22
CA ASN A 844 -0.91 -9.80 30.78
C ASN A 844 -0.37 -8.48 30.23
N PRO A 845 0.62 -8.51 29.29
CA PRO A 845 1.25 -7.30 28.78
C PRO A 845 0.27 -6.33 28.12
N LEU A 846 -0.72 -6.83 27.40
CA LEU A 846 -1.71 -5.99 26.71
C LEU A 846 -2.60 -5.24 27.71
N PHE A 847 -2.95 -5.86 28.84
CA PHE A 847 -3.76 -5.20 29.88
C PHE A 847 -2.98 -4.07 30.57
N GLU A 848 -1.74 -4.35 30.96
CA GLU A 848 -0.84 -3.37 31.56
C GLU A 848 -0.58 -2.19 30.61
N PHE A 849 -0.34 -2.51 29.32
CA PHE A 849 -0.19 -1.47 28.29
C PHE A 849 -1.41 -0.57 28.19
N LYS A 850 -2.61 -1.16 28.19
CA LYS A 850 -3.87 -0.41 28.09
C LYS A 850 -4.04 0.56 29.28
N GLU A 851 -3.77 0.11 30.48
CA GLU A 851 -3.89 0.91 31.70
C GLU A 851 -2.87 2.06 31.71
N GLU A 852 -1.59 1.76 31.43
CA GLU A 852 -0.55 2.80 31.42
C GLU A 852 -0.69 3.78 30.26
N ALA A 853 -1.07 3.30 29.08
CA ALA A 853 -1.34 4.17 27.93
C ALA A 853 -2.50 5.15 28.20
N TYR A 854 -3.52 4.70 28.95
CA TYR A 854 -4.62 5.57 29.37
C TYR A 854 -4.12 6.63 30.36
N ASN A 855 -3.33 6.25 31.34
CA ASN A 855 -2.75 7.17 32.34
C ASN A 855 -1.83 8.21 31.68
N LEU A 856 -0.97 7.78 30.74
CA LEU A 856 -0.13 8.68 29.96
C LEU A 856 -0.94 9.69 29.14
N PHE A 857 -2.06 9.25 28.54
CA PHE A 857 -2.93 10.11 27.76
C PHE A 857 -3.66 11.16 28.62
N GLN A 858 -4.11 10.77 29.83
CA GLN A 858 -4.72 11.71 30.78
C GLN A 858 -3.70 12.76 31.27
N ASN A 859 -2.51 12.33 31.67
CA ASN A 859 -1.44 13.22 32.09
C ASN A 859 -1.03 14.19 30.98
N ARG A 860 -0.95 13.71 29.73
CA ARG A 860 -0.71 14.57 28.55
C ARG A 860 -1.73 15.69 28.47
N ASN A 861 -3.03 15.40 28.60
CA ASN A 861 -4.09 16.39 28.48
C ASN A 861 -4.02 17.46 29.58
N ILE A 862 -3.59 17.09 30.79
CA ILE A 862 -3.36 18.04 31.88
C ILE A 862 -2.17 18.93 31.55
N THR A 863 -1.04 18.34 31.16
CA THR A 863 0.20 19.09 30.84
C THR A 863 0.00 20.09 29.71
N ILE A 864 -0.70 19.68 28.64
CA ILE A 864 -0.98 20.60 27.50
C ILE A 864 -1.75 21.83 27.97
N ARG A 865 -2.82 21.63 28.72
CA ARG A 865 -3.66 22.76 29.19
C ARG A 865 -2.84 23.74 30.02
N HIS A 866 -2.00 23.23 30.92
CA HIS A 866 -1.14 24.07 31.74
C HIS A 866 -0.13 24.88 30.92
N LEU A 867 0.60 24.23 30.00
CA LEU A 867 1.59 24.90 29.16
C LEU A 867 0.92 25.91 28.21
N LEU A 868 -0.20 25.55 27.62
CA LEU A 868 -0.94 26.40 26.70
C LEU A 868 -1.43 27.71 27.39
N ILE A 869 -2.08 27.60 28.56
CA ILE A 869 -2.62 28.74 29.26
C ILE A 869 -1.49 29.60 29.79
N ARG A 870 -0.42 28.99 30.33
CA ARG A 870 0.76 29.73 30.77
C ARG A 870 1.35 30.59 29.65
N ASP A 871 1.66 29.96 28.50
CA ASP A 871 2.34 30.65 27.41
C ASP A 871 1.40 31.61 26.64
N PHE A 872 0.09 31.36 26.67
CA PHE A 872 -0.90 32.31 26.18
C PHE A 872 -0.88 33.59 26.99
N LEU A 873 -0.87 33.49 28.33
CA LEU A 873 -0.82 34.66 29.22
C LEU A 873 0.53 35.38 29.15
N HIS A 874 1.62 34.67 28.89
CA HIS A 874 2.98 35.22 28.83
C HIS A 874 3.38 35.71 27.45
N SER A 875 2.58 35.48 26.41
CA SER A 875 2.88 35.94 25.04
C SER A 875 2.94 37.47 24.96
N PHE A 876 3.90 37.98 24.19
CA PHE A 876 4.02 39.42 23.88
C PHE A 876 4.09 39.57 22.36
N ILE A 877 3.54 40.67 21.86
CA ILE A 877 3.72 41.07 20.47
C ILE A 877 5.06 41.80 20.37
N LEU A 878 5.99 41.22 19.61
CA LEU A 878 7.28 41.82 19.32
C LEU A 878 7.14 42.90 18.24
#